data_dbbe3fc6e28527f44bcd85be45dd2b82
#
_entry.id   dbbe3fc6e28527f44bcd85be45dd2b82
#
_cell.length_a   1.000
_cell.length_b   1.000
_cell.length_c   1.000
_cell.angle_alpha   90.00
_cell.angle_beta   90.00
_cell.angle_gamma   90.00
#
_symmetry.space_group_name_H-M   'P 1'
#
loop_
_entity.id
_entity.type
_entity.pdbx_description
1 polymer ?
#
loop_
_entity_poly.entity_id
_entity_poly.type
_entity_poly.pdbx_seq_one_letter_code
_entity_poly.pdbx_strand_id
1 'polypeptide(L)'
;MPIHGSYGHYAIDHTKSDLNDASTYVFVYDTTKDSDGGAWRHRCETTSWYNEASSANRSSRKEFPQVAIIAFDGNKLDILDADDPNCPLWMRFIRNGGSFRDVLYGCGSGGSQGGGLNGLRFHMLNGILAICSSDTNFWPVLIDFIKDDVIGLQTNAADKPIMGWGGTIAQRNIQSTDSNIYWSGDNKGRFWNGWWIHELMYNNPACNDVDMRVLPGAPINPSTGIEIPTIMFAKGDNDIGSGSVTVGSVDIITHNGEVHTKQTNQNWMRFAKFIGDDEMVGIRNAYVYVVTADLTEDAGQNHPSGWNNKAVGSGSGLCFFRPDDGDHWPSQRMDHEEDGQDGKETIACCATKDAFAVANDARSVGGCGNGVTIYAAGQNKQSTYRRAAFIDRWSSSGWLYGKPLKAVLCDSTITTPAANVGNDIPNTDIVTNGSFQNNITGWTDNSGSGSSISWSSSDGGRIDMNGATAYARATQALTCEVGQAYTVIVDPASAVFGNNQEFQIYVGTGSSGQSSDLGYASWKKGTNDDNEGLQVSFVAERTTVYVSLVSGWNVALLNCEVRRCSMDRSGFQDDSATTQPEKARGIMWNGSLNFNPVDTGCELGAWSGFGASDFFYQYWNTAHNAIGTSPMYIMCWIKGNSGIVWHKSETGGLDCRSEFNGDNQIRFAMTNNGSISFYSNRKIEGDKWTHVVWVKPNARTGQLFIDGEFDNGGTTGSDMNWSANSSSRFAIGQRADGAGNEAFNGAITLFKMGEGAPSAADIRQIYKDEKRLFVPGALMSLGGDSGHVKAMDYDHSTDLLHVGTNIGTTAFDGIIRKSYEAGAVTKSISAAAGIVAKV
;
A
#
# COMPACT_ATOMS: atom_id res chain seq x y z
N MET A 1 -21.02 -22.89 -24.92
CA MET A 1 -20.44 -23.04 -23.57
C MET A 1 -18.94 -22.87 -23.74
N PRO A 2 -18.34 -21.81 -23.23
CA PRO A 2 -16.88 -21.74 -23.18
C PRO A 2 -16.40 -22.67 -22.07
N ILE A 3 -15.53 -23.59 -22.45
CA ILE A 3 -14.81 -24.47 -21.52
C ILE A 3 -13.81 -23.51 -20.81
N HIS A 4 -14.05 -23.19 -19.54
CA HIS A 4 -13.05 -22.60 -18.70
C HIS A 4 -11.97 -23.66 -18.46
N GLY A 5 -10.91 -23.61 -19.28
CA GLY A 5 -9.68 -24.31 -18.98
C GLY A 5 -9.11 -23.76 -17.68
N SER A 6 -8.69 -24.61 -16.78
CA SER A 6 -7.89 -24.27 -15.61
C SER A 6 -6.62 -23.58 -16.12
N TYR A 7 -6.50 -22.29 -15.89
CA TYR A 7 -5.28 -21.54 -16.18
C TYR A 7 -4.14 -22.11 -15.33
N GLY A 8 -3.11 -22.58 -15.99
CA GLY A 8 -1.94 -23.16 -15.32
C GLY A 8 -1.06 -22.04 -14.75
N HIS A 9 -0.82 -22.07 -13.46
CA HIS A 9 0.25 -21.29 -12.86
C HIS A 9 1.58 -21.98 -13.18
N TYR A 10 2.44 -21.31 -13.93
CA TYR A 10 3.79 -21.80 -14.19
C TYR A 10 4.74 -21.21 -13.14
N ALA A 11 5.06 -22.02 -12.13
CA ALA A 11 6.25 -21.75 -11.32
C ALA A 11 7.46 -22.12 -12.20
N ILE A 12 8.37 -21.20 -12.39
CA ILE A 12 9.69 -21.57 -12.95
C ILE A 12 10.36 -22.40 -11.88
N ASP A 13 10.41 -23.72 -12.09
CA ASP A 13 10.99 -24.65 -11.14
C ASP A 13 12.51 -24.43 -11.07
N HIS A 14 12.98 -23.87 -9.96
CA HIS A 14 14.41 -23.70 -9.68
C HIS A 14 15.22 -24.99 -9.69
N THR A 15 14.58 -26.15 -9.65
CA THR A 15 15.27 -27.45 -9.73
C THR A 15 15.73 -27.79 -11.15
N LYS A 16 15.25 -27.07 -12.16
CA LYS A 16 15.81 -27.15 -13.53
C LYS A 16 17.00 -26.21 -13.66
N SER A 17 18.04 -26.54 -13.00
CA SER A 17 19.51 -26.31 -13.08
C SER A 17 20.11 -25.04 -13.69
N ASP A 18 19.37 -24.10 -14.30
CA ASP A 18 19.93 -22.95 -15.00
C ASP A 18 19.50 -21.58 -14.46
N LEU A 19 18.53 -21.50 -13.56
CA LEU A 19 18.10 -20.27 -12.91
C LEU A 19 18.69 -20.20 -11.50
N ASN A 20 19.77 -19.47 -11.36
CA ASN A 20 20.48 -19.36 -10.09
C ASN A 20 19.88 -18.27 -9.20
N ASP A 21 19.61 -18.62 -8.01
CA ASP A 21 18.90 -18.13 -6.87
C ASP A 21 18.95 -16.63 -6.53
N ALA A 22 20.03 -15.95 -6.82
CA ALA A 22 20.27 -14.66 -6.16
C ALA A 22 19.67 -13.44 -6.89
N SER A 23 19.33 -13.50 -8.16
CA SER A 23 19.03 -12.31 -8.98
C SER A 23 18.02 -12.47 -10.10
N THR A 24 17.21 -13.50 -10.09
CA THR A 24 16.29 -13.78 -11.19
C THR A 24 15.08 -12.85 -11.20
N TYR A 25 14.83 -12.23 -12.33
CA TYR A 25 13.63 -11.45 -12.64
C TYR A 25 12.86 -12.11 -13.77
N VAL A 26 11.54 -12.03 -13.70
CA VAL A 26 10.64 -12.57 -14.71
C VAL A 26 9.67 -11.52 -15.23
N PHE A 27 9.31 -11.66 -16.51
CA PHE A 27 8.30 -10.86 -17.16
C PHE A 27 7.55 -11.74 -18.17
N VAL A 28 6.23 -11.75 -18.11
CA VAL A 28 5.38 -12.44 -19.07
C VAL A 28 4.92 -11.46 -20.13
N TYR A 29 5.25 -11.72 -21.37
CA TYR A 29 4.90 -10.91 -22.51
C TYR A 29 3.83 -11.59 -23.34
N ASP A 30 2.71 -10.94 -23.51
CA ASP A 30 1.59 -11.37 -24.36
C ASP A 30 1.53 -10.49 -25.60
N THR A 31 1.98 -11.02 -26.74
CA THR A 31 1.99 -10.27 -28.01
C THR A 31 0.59 -9.92 -28.51
N THR A 32 -0.47 -10.55 -28.01
CA THR A 32 -1.85 -10.17 -28.38
C THR A 32 -2.26 -8.80 -27.85
N LYS A 33 -1.48 -8.24 -26.92
CA LYS A 33 -1.65 -6.88 -26.38
C LYS A 33 -0.91 -5.82 -27.17
N ASP A 34 -0.08 -6.22 -28.11
CA ASP A 34 0.56 -5.29 -29.06
C ASP A 34 -0.49 -4.61 -29.93
N SER A 35 -0.15 -3.43 -30.46
CA SER A 35 -1.10 -2.60 -31.20
C SER A 35 -1.59 -3.26 -32.50
N ASP A 36 -0.83 -4.24 -33.06
CA ASP A 36 -1.26 -5.05 -34.20
C ASP A 36 -1.75 -6.48 -33.81
N GLY A 37 -1.98 -6.72 -32.50
CA GLY A 37 -2.39 -8.03 -32.00
C GLY A 37 -1.31 -9.11 -32.13
N GLY A 38 -0.03 -8.74 -32.22
CA GLY A 38 1.10 -9.65 -32.36
C GLY A 38 1.34 -10.11 -33.81
N ALA A 39 0.69 -9.50 -34.80
CA ALA A 39 0.86 -9.85 -36.21
C ALA A 39 2.31 -9.60 -36.71
N TRP A 40 3.07 -8.74 -36.06
CA TRP A 40 4.48 -8.48 -36.36
C TRP A 40 5.33 -9.77 -36.37
N ARG A 41 5.04 -10.75 -35.55
CA ARG A 41 5.78 -12.01 -35.44
C ARG A 41 5.88 -12.75 -36.76
N HIS A 42 4.86 -12.61 -37.61
CA HIS A 42 4.80 -13.22 -38.92
C HIS A 42 5.48 -12.36 -40.04
N ARG A 43 6.05 -11.20 -39.68
CA ARG A 43 6.74 -10.30 -40.62
C ARG A 43 8.26 -10.27 -40.44
N CYS A 44 8.79 -11.13 -39.58
CA CYS A 44 10.21 -11.13 -39.21
C CYS A 44 11.07 -12.13 -40.03
N GLU A 45 10.58 -12.67 -41.12
CA GLU A 45 11.26 -13.72 -41.91
C GLU A 45 12.65 -13.25 -42.49
N THR A 46 12.88 -11.95 -42.61
CA THR A 46 14.12 -11.40 -43.11
C THR A 46 15.14 -11.06 -42.01
N THR A 47 14.77 -11.14 -40.74
CA THR A 47 15.65 -10.85 -39.61
C THR A 47 16.69 -11.95 -39.41
N SER A 48 17.82 -11.59 -38.83
CA SER A 48 18.92 -12.52 -38.58
C SER A 48 18.53 -13.62 -37.59
N TRP A 49 17.81 -13.24 -36.52
CA TRP A 49 17.36 -14.17 -35.49
C TRP A 49 16.31 -15.16 -35.98
N TYR A 50 15.46 -14.79 -36.93
CA TYR A 50 14.47 -15.71 -37.52
C TYR A 50 15.18 -16.80 -38.35
N ASN A 51 16.29 -16.44 -39.01
CA ASN A 51 17.07 -17.37 -39.83
C ASN A 51 18.24 -18.02 -39.09
N GLU A 52 18.40 -17.76 -37.81
CA GLU A 52 19.40 -18.38 -36.96
C GLU A 52 19.19 -19.89 -36.84
N ALA A 53 20.27 -20.65 -36.97
CA ALA A 53 20.21 -22.10 -36.76
C ALA A 53 19.97 -22.45 -35.29
N SER A 54 19.26 -23.55 -35.06
CA SER A 54 19.04 -24.05 -33.71
C SER A 54 20.36 -24.42 -33.02
N SER A 55 20.46 -24.10 -31.74
CA SER A 55 21.64 -24.33 -30.90
C SER A 55 21.25 -24.45 -29.44
N ALA A 56 22.20 -24.57 -28.53
CA ALA A 56 21.94 -24.52 -27.09
C ALA A 56 21.33 -23.16 -26.65
N ASN A 57 21.44 -22.11 -27.46
CA ASN A 57 20.96 -20.75 -27.16
C ASN A 57 19.79 -20.30 -28.05
N ARG A 58 19.30 -21.18 -28.92
CA ARG A 58 18.24 -20.91 -29.90
C ARG A 58 17.47 -22.17 -30.23
N SER A 59 16.13 -22.12 -30.01
CA SER A 59 15.26 -23.25 -30.40
C SER A 59 15.10 -23.35 -31.92
N SER A 60 14.47 -24.43 -32.38
CA SER A 60 14.09 -24.61 -33.78
C SER A 60 12.87 -23.79 -34.20
N ARG A 61 12.08 -23.30 -33.27
CA ARG A 61 10.94 -22.41 -33.54
C ARG A 61 11.45 -21.05 -34.02
N LYS A 62 11.12 -20.72 -35.26
CA LYS A 62 11.59 -19.49 -35.87
C LYS A 62 10.84 -18.25 -35.39
N GLU A 63 9.53 -18.32 -35.37
CA GLU A 63 8.65 -17.23 -34.95
C GLU A 63 8.80 -16.93 -33.45
N PHE A 64 8.64 -15.66 -33.09
CA PHE A 64 8.53 -15.28 -31.69
C PHE A 64 7.29 -15.92 -31.04
N PRO A 65 7.35 -16.44 -29.80
CA PRO A 65 6.17 -16.99 -29.10
C PRO A 65 5.04 -15.98 -29.02
N GLN A 66 3.79 -16.45 -29.04
CA GLN A 66 2.63 -15.56 -28.79
C GLN A 66 2.65 -15.06 -27.36
N VAL A 67 2.94 -15.98 -26.42
CA VAL A 67 3.22 -15.64 -25.04
C VAL A 67 4.64 -16.08 -24.72
N ALA A 68 5.45 -15.17 -24.19
CA ALA A 68 6.83 -15.44 -23.81
C ALA A 68 7.06 -15.16 -22.33
N ILE A 69 7.84 -15.99 -21.65
CA ILE A 69 8.37 -15.70 -20.34
C ILE A 69 9.81 -15.25 -20.52
N ILE A 70 10.13 -14.00 -20.13
CA ILE A 70 11.47 -13.45 -20.16
C ILE A 70 12.03 -13.54 -18.75
N ALA A 71 13.17 -14.20 -18.58
CA ALA A 71 13.80 -14.44 -17.29
C ALA A 71 15.29 -14.07 -17.33
N PHE A 72 15.78 -13.47 -16.24
CA PHE A 72 17.19 -13.11 -16.12
C PHE A 72 17.80 -13.63 -14.82
N ASP A 73 18.95 -14.32 -14.90
CA ASP A 73 19.62 -14.97 -13.78
C ASP A 73 20.93 -14.28 -13.33
N GLY A 74 21.14 -13.04 -13.77
CA GLY A 74 22.38 -12.31 -13.51
C GLY A 74 23.45 -12.50 -14.59
N ASN A 75 23.39 -13.57 -15.38
CA ASN A 75 24.34 -13.89 -16.45
C ASN A 75 23.68 -14.15 -17.79
N LYS A 76 22.42 -14.54 -17.77
CA LYS A 76 21.67 -14.92 -18.98
C LYS A 76 20.29 -14.29 -18.95
N LEU A 77 19.84 -13.79 -20.09
CA LEU A 77 18.46 -13.43 -20.35
C LEU A 77 17.88 -14.52 -21.26
N ASP A 78 16.94 -15.27 -20.73
CA ASP A 78 16.22 -16.34 -21.41
C ASP A 78 14.83 -15.87 -21.81
N ILE A 79 14.47 -16.11 -23.06
CA ILE A 79 13.10 -16.00 -23.56
C ILE A 79 12.59 -17.40 -23.74
N LEU A 80 11.58 -17.76 -22.97
CA LEU A 80 10.95 -19.06 -22.97
C LEU A 80 9.65 -19.01 -23.78
N ASP A 81 9.34 -20.11 -24.45
CA ASP A 81 8.14 -20.28 -25.25
C ASP A 81 6.98 -20.74 -24.36
N ALA A 82 6.13 -19.83 -23.92
CA ALA A 82 4.99 -20.13 -23.08
C ALA A 82 3.74 -20.59 -23.87
N ASP A 83 3.79 -20.65 -25.19
CA ASP A 83 2.78 -21.33 -25.99
C ASP A 83 2.88 -22.86 -25.82
N ASP A 84 4.04 -23.37 -25.43
CA ASP A 84 4.27 -24.76 -25.04
C ASP A 84 4.15 -24.89 -23.51
N PRO A 85 3.33 -25.82 -23.00
CA PRO A 85 3.19 -26.05 -21.55
C PRO A 85 4.51 -26.36 -20.80
N ASN A 86 5.54 -26.83 -21.51
CA ASN A 86 6.86 -27.09 -20.92
C ASN A 86 7.76 -25.85 -20.89
N CYS A 87 7.32 -24.73 -21.41
CA CYS A 87 8.05 -23.46 -21.50
C CYS A 87 9.52 -23.64 -21.94
N PRO A 88 9.79 -24.29 -23.11
CA PRO A 88 11.16 -24.52 -23.54
C PRO A 88 11.86 -23.19 -23.88
N LEU A 89 13.19 -23.20 -23.78
CA LEU A 89 13.99 -22.07 -24.22
C LEU A 89 13.71 -21.76 -25.70
N TRP A 90 13.31 -20.51 -25.99
CA TRP A 90 13.19 -20.00 -27.35
C TRP A 90 14.46 -19.31 -27.81
N MET A 91 15.02 -18.38 -26.96
CA MET A 91 16.26 -17.65 -27.25
C MET A 91 16.98 -17.27 -25.96
N ARG A 92 18.31 -17.28 -25.98
CA ARG A 92 19.18 -16.90 -24.87
C ARG A 92 20.15 -15.81 -25.25
N PHE A 93 20.27 -14.80 -24.43
CA PHE A 93 21.35 -13.81 -24.43
C PHE A 93 22.31 -14.14 -23.27
N ILE A 94 23.61 -14.20 -23.55
CA ILE A 94 24.61 -14.53 -22.53
C ILE A 94 25.49 -13.31 -22.29
N ARG A 95 25.69 -12.99 -21.02
CA ARG A 95 26.68 -12.02 -20.59
C ARG A 95 28.08 -12.63 -20.64
N ASN A 96 28.93 -12.05 -21.46
CA ASN A 96 30.31 -12.58 -21.71
C ASN A 96 31.41 -11.92 -20.86
N GLY A 97 31.05 -11.15 -19.83
CA GLY A 97 31.92 -10.63 -18.78
C GLY A 97 33.09 -9.77 -19.25
N GLY A 98 32.95 -8.46 -19.20
CA GLY A 98 34.11 -7.57 -19.09
C GLY A 98 34.58 -6.82 -20.34
N SER A 99 33.87 -6.84 -21.44
CA SER A 99 34.17 -5.96 -22.60
C SER A 99 32.91 -5.19 -22.99
N PHE A 100 33.07 -3.96 -23.49
CA PHE A 100 32.03 -3.10 -24.08
C PHE A 100 31.31 -3.70 -25.32
N ARG A 101 31.24 -5.01 -25.45
CA ARG A 101 30.82 -5.75 -26.63
C ARG A 101 29.62 -6.66 -26.41
N ASP A 102 29.03 -6.56 -25.23
CA ASP A 102 27.95 -7.45 -24.79
C ASP A 102 26.64 -6.68 -24.80
N VAL A 103 25.57 -7.24 -25.38
CA VAL A 103 24.21 -6.67 -25.32
C VAL A 103 23.77 -6.46 -23.86
N LEU A 104 24.25 -7.32 -22.96
CA LEU A 104 23.99 -7.25 -21.53
C LEU A 104 25.14 -6.63 -20.73
N TYR A 105 25.99 -5.81 -21.36
CA TYR A 105 27.11 -5.14 -20.70
C TYR A 105 26.62 -4.26 -19.56
N GLY A 106 27.27 -4.36 -18.42
CA GLY A 106 26.85 -3.63 -17.21
C GLY A 106 25.77 -4.33 -16.37
N CYS A 107 25.04 -5.29 -16.90
CA CYS A 107 24.17 -6.11 -16.09
C CYS A 107 24.99 -6.93 -15.09
N GLY A 108 25.11 -6.49 -13.85
CA GLY A 108 25.69 -7.28 -12.77
C GLY A 108 27.21 -7.38 -12.75
N SER A 109 28.01 -6.42 -13.25
CA SER A 109 29.42 -6.34 -12.95
C SER A 109 29.58 -5.95 -11.47
N GLY A 110 29.99 -6.89 -10.63
CA GLY A 110 30.43 -6.60 -9.27
C GLY A 110 31.61 -5.63 -9.26
N GLY A 111 31.37 -4.37 -9.51
CA GLY A 111 32.25 -3.29 -9.10
C GLY A 111 32.29 -3.32 -7.57
N SER A 112 33.42 -3.09 -6.98
CA SER A 112 33.82 -3.22 -5.57
C SER A 112 33.04 -2.39 -4.54
N GLN A 113 31.80 -2.07 -4.83
CA GLN A 113 30.84 -1.47 -3.90
C GLN A 113 29.72 -2.48 -3.71
N GLY A 114 29.59 -3.07 -2.55
CA GLY A 114 28.74 -4.19 -2.13
C GLY A 114 27.23 -4.13 -2.43
N GLY A 115 26.84 -3.56 -3.55
CA GLY A 115 25.47 -3.54 -4.07
C GLY A 115 25.17 -4.85 -4.78
N GLY A 116 24.44 -5.73 -4.14
CA GLY A 116 23.85 -6.91 -4.77
C GLY A 116 23.01 -6.49 -5.97
N LEU A 117 22.83 -7.38 -6.92
CA LEU A 117 22.08 -7.27 -8.20
C LEU A 117 20.62 -6.85 -8.02
N ASN A 118 20.36 -5.77 -7.34
CA ASN A 118 19.06 -5.35 -6.83
C ASN A 118 18.36 -4.43 -7.81
N GLY A 119 18.10 -4.83 -9.05
CA GLY A 119 17.32 -3.89 -9.81
C GLY A 119 17.22 -4.06 -11.31
N LEU A 120 17.48 -5.22 -11.87
CA LEU A 120 17.14 -5.40 -13.26
C LEU A 120 15.62 -5.39 -13.42
N ARG A 121 15.14 -4.60 -14.39
CA ARG A 121 13.73 -4.53 -14.79
C ARG A 121 13.64 -4.57 -16.30
N PHE A 122 12.60 -5.15 -16.80
CA PHE A 122 12.30 -5.11 -18.23
C PHE A 122 10.80 -5.07 -18.48
N HIS A 123 10.48 -4.47 -19.61
CA HIS A 123 9.13 -4.43 -20.16
C HIS A 123 9.21 -4.64 -21.66
N MET A 124 8.23 -5.31 -22.25
CA MET A 124 8.19 -5.56 -23.68
C MET A 124 6.81 -5.18 -24.25
N LEU A 125 6.82 -4.44 -25.36
CA LEU A 125 5.64 -4.01 -26.07
C LEU A 125 5.98 -3.80 -27.54
N ASN A 126 5.08 -4.16 -28.45
CA ASN A 126 5.24 -3.98 -29.89
C ASN A 126 6.57 -4.53 -30.45
N GLY A 127 7.03 -5.68 -29.95
CA GLY A 127 8.26 -6.30 -30.38
C GLY A 127 9.54 -5.64 -29.85
N ILE A 128 9.43 -4.66 -28.97
CA ILE A 128 10.56 -3.94 -28.36
C ILE A 128 10.69 -4.36 -26.90
N LEU A 129 11.84 -4.92 -26.52
CA LEU A 129 12.20 -5.24 -25.15
C LEU A 129 13.09 -4.13 -24.60
N ALA A 130 12.60 -3.41 -23.60
CA ALA A 130 13.35 -2.44 -22.83
C ALA A 130 13.93 -3.09 -21.57
N ILE A 131 15.20 -2.89 -21.32
CA ILE A 131 15.93 -3.43 -20.16
C ILE A 131 16.58 -2.28 -19.42
N CYS A 132 16.44 -2.21 -18.11
CA CYS A 132 17.16 -1.26 -17.27
C CYS A 132 17.67 -1.91 -15.98
N SER A 133 18.59 -1.23 -15.29
CA SER A 133 19.16 -1.70 -14.03
C SER A 133 19.43 -0.53 -13.09
N SER A 134 19.29 -0.78 -11.78
CA SER A 134 19.74 0.15 -10.74
C SER A 134 21.27 0.21 -10.57
N ASP A 135 22.04 -0.59 -11.31
CA ASP A 135 23.50 -0.49 -11.35
C ASP A 135 23.92 0.77 -12.12
N THR A 136 24.74 1.63 -11.52
CA THR A 136 25.24 2.87 -12.09
C THR A 136 26.14 2.68 -13.33
N ASN A 137 26.55 1.46 -13.62
CA ASN A 137 27.34 1.12 -14.82
C ASN A 137 26.50 0.57 -15.96
N PHE A 138 25.20 0.38 -15.75
CA PHE A 138 24.31 -0.16 -16.78
C PHE A 138 23.44 0.92 -17.39
N TRP A 139 23.58 1.11 -18.68
CA TRP A 139 22.70 1.97 -19.47
C TRP A 139 21.49 1.19 -19.95
N PRO A 140 20.28 1.75 -19.93
CA PRO A 140 19.12 1.07 -20.48
C PRO A 140 19.33 0.65 -21.93
N VAL A 141 18.82 -0.52 -22.27
CA VAL A 141 18.96 -1.15 -23.59
C VAL A 141 17.58 -1.43 -24.17
N LEU A 142 17.41 -1.15 -25.44
CA LEU A 142 16.23 -1.50 -26.22
C LEU A 142 16.61 -2.53 -27.26
N ILE A 143 15.91 -3.66 -27.30
CA ILE A 143 16.07 -4.72 -28.30
C ILE A 143 14.81 -4.72 -29.17
N ASP A 144 14.96 -4.34 -30.45
CA ASP A 144 13.88 -4.31 -31.43
C ASP A 144 13.92 -5.59 -32.27
N PHE A 145 13.02 -6.54 -31.98
CA PHE A 145 12.96 -7.81 -32.70
C PHE A 145 12.47 -7.65 -34.14
N ILE A 146 11.72 -6.60 -34.45
CA ILE A 146 11.18 -6.39 -35.80
C ILE A 146 12.26 -5.82 -36.72
N LYS A 147 13.08 -4.90 -36.20
CA LYS A 147 14.19 -4.28 -36.93
C LYS A 147 15.47 -5.05 -36.85
N ASP A 148 15.52 -6.09 -36.02
CA ASP A 148 16.77 -6.85 -35.77
C ASP A 148 17.89 -5.97 -35.24
N ASP A 149 17.60 -5.07 -34.31
CA ASP A 149 18.51 -4.04 -33.82
C ASP A 149 18.56 -3.98 -32.28
N VAL A 150 19.67 -3.48 -31.74
CA VAL A 150 19.89 -3.29 -30.32
C VAL A 150 20.46 -1.88 -30.09
N ILE A 151 19.86 -1.14 -29.17
CA ILE A 151 20.20 0.25 -28.90
C ILE A 151 20.44 0.44 -27.42
N GLY A 152 21.61 0.94 -27.04
CA GLY A 152 21.89 1.42 -25.69
C GLY A 152 21.57 2.90 -25.56
N LEU A 153 20.93 3.26 -24.49
CA LEU A 153 20.53 4.64 -24.21
C LEU A 153 21.60 5.28 -23.32
N GLN A 154 22.75 5.65 -23.90
CA GLN A 154 23.85 6.30 -23.18
C GLN A 154 23.90 7.78 -23.49
N THR A 155 24.04 8.63 -22.48
CA THR A 155 24.51 10.02 -22.66
C THR A 155 25.88 10.20 -22.05
N ASN A 156 26.71 10.99 -22.71
CA ASN A 156 27.86 11.56 -22.04
C ASN A 156 27.63 13.07 -21.85
N ALA A 157 28.37 13.67 -20.92
CA ALA A 157 28.27 15.08 -20.53
C ALA A 157 28.53 16.12 -21.67
N ALA A 158 28.58 15.71 -22.91
CA ALA A 158 28.92 16.53 -24.09
C ALA A 158 27.90 16.43 -25.22
N ASP A 159 26.60 16.45 -24.94
CA ASP A 159 25.51 16.54 -25.94
C ASP A 159 25.44 15.39 -26.97
N LYS A 160 25.80 14.14 -26.62
CA LYS A 160 25.89 13.06 -27.63
C LYS A 160 25.44 11.69 -27.17
N PRO A 161 25.36 10.84 -28.10
CA PRO A 161 24.15 10.26 -28.65
C PRO A 161 23.94 8.85 -28.11
N ILE A 162 22.76 8.36 -28.40
CA ILE A 162 22.39 6.94 -28.33
C ILE A 162 23.51 6.10 -28.96
N MET A 163 24.05 5.15 -28.18
CA MET A 163 24.97 4.14 -28.70
C MET A 163 24.16 3.01 -29.31
N GLY A 164 24.43 2.65 -30.51
CA GLY A 164 23.89 1.47 -31.18
C GLY A 164 24.90 0.33 -31.17
N TRP A 165 24.41 -0.89 -30.97
CA TRP A 165 25.20 -2.08 -31.17
C TRP A 165 25.29 -2.38 -32.67
N GLY A 166 26.50 -2.54 -33.19
CA GLY A 166 26.72 -2.71 -34.63
C GLY A 166 26.40 -4.11 -35.16
N GLY A 167 25.96 -5.03 -34.31
CA GLY A 167 25.60 -6.40 -34.67
C GLY A 167 24.10 -6.59 -34.85
N THR A 168 23.75 -7.78 -35.30
CA THR A 168 22.35 -8.27 -35.36
C THR A 168 22.02 -9.09 -34.13
N ILE A 169 20.73 -9.32 -33.84
CA ILE A 169 20.29 -10.14 -32.69
C ILE A 169 20.87 -11.56 -32.76
N ALA A 170 21.08 -12.14 -33.96
CA ALA A 170 21.73 -13.45 -34.08
C ALA A 170 23.21 -13.44 -33.60
N GLN A 171 23.82 -12.30 -33.54
CA GLN A 171 25.23 -12.12 -33.08
C GLN A 171 25.33 -11.81 -31.58
N ARG A 172 24.23 -11.78 -30.83
CA ARG A 172 24.13 -11.37 -29.41
C ARG A 172 25.11 -12.10 -28.48
N ASN A 173 25.54 -13.31 -28.79
CA ASN A 173 26.39 -14.15 -27.92
C ASN A 173 27.82 -14.29 -28.48
N ILE A 174 28.16 -13.57 -29.55
CA ILE A 174 29.48 -13.68 -30.16
C ILE A 174 30.47 -12.84 -29.37
N GLN A 175 31.46 -13.48 -28.77
CA GLN A 175 32.69 -12.80 -28.31
C GLN A 175 33.45 -12.32 -29.51
N SER A 176 33.27 -11.09 -29.92
CA SER A 176 33.93 -10.60 -31.11
C SER A 176 35.27 -9.93 -30.79
N THR A 177 36.33 -10.43 -31.42
CA THR A 177 37.57 -9.65 -31.69
C THR A 177 37.38 -8.74 -32.89
N ASP A 178 36.22 -8.79 -33.56
CA ASP A 178 35.88 -8.01 -34.72
C ASP A 178 35.46 -6.58 -34.34
N SER A 179 36.21 -5.61 -34.85
CA SER A 179 35.95 -4.19 -34.60
C SER A 179 34.64 -3.66 -35.17
N ASN A 180 33.88 -4.45 -35.89
CA ASN A 180 32.61 -4.06 -36.51
C ASN A 180 31.37 -4.35 -35.63
N ILE A 181 31.55 -5.01 -34.50
CA ILE A 181 30.46 -5.30 -33.56
C ILE A 181 30.74 -4.51 -32.27
N TYR A 182 30.55 -3.23 -32.28
CA TYR A 182 30.74 -2.32 -31.15
C TYR A 182 29.53 -1.42 -30.93
N TRP A 183 29.37 -0.99 -29.72
CA TRP A 183 28.63 0.21 -29.42
C TRP A 183 29.28 1.40 -30.10
N SER A 184 28.68 1.93 -31.16
CA SER A 184 29.19 3.08 -31.86
C SER A 184 28.33 4.31 -31.64
N GLY A 185 28.96 5.45 -31.38
CA GLY A 185 28.25 6.72 -31.15
C GLY A 185 27.58 7.33 -32.40
N ASP A 186 27.68 6.70 -33.57
CA ASP A 186 27.19 7.27 -34.83
C ASP A 186 25.78 6.78 -35.26
N ASN A 187 25.11 5.96 -34.46
CA ASN A 187 23.80 5.38 -34.81
C ASN A 187 22.62 6.31 -34.52
N LYS A 188 22.79 7.60 -34.80
CA LYS A 188 21.71 8.58 -34.69
C LYS A 188 20.56 8.19 -35.62
N GLY A 189 19.36 8.06 -35.08
CA GLY A 189 18.15 7.93 -35.83
C GLY A 189 17.70 6.51 -36.20
N ARG A 190 18.34 5.44 -35.74
CA ARG A 190 17.91 4.07 -36.04
C ARG A 190 16.57 3.68 -35.40
N PHE A 191 16.34 4.13 -34.19
CA PHE A 191 15.15 3.69 -33.45
C PHE A 191 13.84 4.31 -33.97
N TRP A 192 13.86 5.62 -34.24
CA TRP A 192 12.70 6.39 -34.60
C TRP A 192 12.75 6.95 -36.04
N ASN A 193 13.36 6.25 -37.00
CA ASN A 193 13.35 6.62 -38.41
C ASN A 193 13.86 8.05 -38.69
N GLY A 194 14.91 8.49 -38.00
CA GLY A 194 15.52 9.81 -38.16
C GLY A 194 15.15 10.83 -37.09
N TRP A 195 14.30 10.49 -36.13
CA TRP A 195 14.02 11.36 -35.01
C TRP A 195 15.20 11.36 -34.02
N TRP A 196 15.55 12.53 -33.58
CA TRP A 196 16.64 12.73 -32.63
C TRP A 196 16.10 12.57 -31.23
N ILE A 197 16.63 11.65 -30.42
CA ILE A 197 16.43 11.66 -28.98
C ILE A 197 17.39 12.72 -28.43
N HIS A 198 16.88 13.91 -28.21
CA HIS A 198 17.62 14.99 -27.58
C HIS A 198 17.61 14.81 -26.08
N GLU A 199 18.78 14.89 -25.44
CA GLU A 199 18.96 15.01 -24.00
C GLU A 199 18.52 13.82 -23.11
N LEU A 200 18.68 12.60 -23.55
CA LEU A 200 18.49 11.44 -22.68
C LEU A 200 19.48 11.42 -21.53
N MET A 201 18.93 11.29 -20.33
CA MET A 201 19.58 10.80 -19.13
C MET A 201 20.72 11.64 -18.57
N TYR A 202 20.40 12.79 -18.04
CA TYR A 202 21.36 13.63 -17.33
C TYR A 202 22.02 12.85 -16.18
N ASN A 203 23.32 12.65 -16.26
CA ASN A 203 24.28 12.26 -15.21
C ASN A 203 24.09 10.97 -14.40
N ASN A 204 23.02 10.17 -14.51
CA ASN A 204 22.93 8.90 -13.79
C ASN A 204 22.30 7.80 -14.65
N PRO A 205 23.04 6.73 -14.97
CA PRO A 205 22.49 5.60 -15.72
C PRO A 205 21.58 4.70 -14.92
N ALA A 206 21.61 4.76 -13.57
CA ALA A 206 20.81 3.89 -12.73
C ALA A 206 19.31 4.08 -12.97
N CYS A 207 18.65 3.03 -13.43
CA CYS A 207 17.22 2.97 -13.67
C CYS A 207 16.60 1.87 -12.82
N ASN A 208 15.63 2.25 -12.00
CA ASN A 208 15.00 1.36 -11.03
C ASN A 208 13.76 0.66 -11.57
N ASP A 209 13.13 1.22 -12.61
CA ASP A 209 11.93 0.64 -13.23
C ASP A 209 11.78 1.13 -14.68
N VAL A 210 11.06 0.35 -15.47
CA VAL A 210 10.68 0.69 -16.84
C VAL A 210 9.25 0.30 -17.11
N ASP A 211 8.53 1.13 -17.85
CA ASP A 211 7.19 0.83 -18.33
C ASP A 211 7.01 1.35 -19.76
N MET A 212 6.11 0.71 -20.52
CA MET A 212 5.86 1.03 -21.91
C MET A 212 4.37 1.03 -22.19
N ARG A 213 3.93 1.99 -23.01
CA ARG A 213 2.55 2.08 -23.43
C ARG A 213 2.41 2.71 -24.83
N VAL A 214 1.48 2.23 -25.63
CA VAL A 214 1.03 2.92 -26.83
C VAL A 214 -0.02 3.95 -26.40
N LEU A 215 0.30 5.22 -26.54
CA LEU A 215 -0.61 6.31 -26.20
C LEU A 215 -1.53 6.64 -27.38
N PRO A 216 -2.73 7.19 -27.13
CA PRO A 216 -3.63 7.62 -28.20
C PRO A 216 -2.96 8.57 -29.19
N GLY A 217 -3.10 8.27 -30.48
CA GLY A 217 -2.49 9.08 -31.54
C GLY A 217 -1.03 8.74 -31.83
N ALA A 218 -0.46 7.69 -31.25
CA ALA A 218 0.87 7.23 -31.58
C ALA A 218 0.99 6.93 -33.09
N PRO A 219 2.04 7.42 -33.77
CA PRO A 219 2.21 7.19 -35.21
C PRO A 219 2.62 5.74 -35.47
N ILE A 220 2.20 5.22 -36.62
CA ILE A 220 2.67 3.94 -37.11
C ILE A 220 4.09 4.11 -37.65
N ASN A 221 5.01 3.30 -37.15
CA ASN A 221 6.37 3.24 -37.66
C ASN A 221 6.36 2.65 -39.09
N PRO A 222 6.78 3.43 -40.11
CA PRO A 222 6.66 2.97 -41.49
C PRO A 222 7.55 1.75 -41.82
N SER A 223 8.58 1.48 -41.02
CA SER A 223 9.44 0.32 -41.23
C SER A 223 8.96 -0.94 -40.57
N THR A 224 8.15 -0.84 -39.51
CA THR A 224 7.60 -2.00 -38.77
C THR A 224 6.12 -2.21 -38.99
N GLY A 225 5.39 -1.16 -39.40
CA GLY A 225 3.95 -1.19 -39.56
C GLY A 225 3.16 -1.23 -38.26
N ILE A 226 3.80 -0.87 -37.14
CA ILE A 226 3.25 -0.91 -35.77
C ILE A 226 3.34 0.49 -35.15
N GLU A 227 2.40 0.81 -34.27
CA GLU A 227 2.43 2.03 -33.47
C GLU A 227 3.65 2.10 -32.57
N ILE A 228 4.24 3.28 -32.47
CA ILE A 228 5.44 3.53 -31.69
C ILE A 228 5.05 3.69 -30.21
N PRO A 229 5.57 2.86 -29.28
CA PRO A 229 5.25 3.03 -27.86
C PRO A 229 5.97 4.22 -27.24
N THR A 230 5.39 4.81 -26.23
CA THR A 230 6.06 5.71 -25.29
C THR A 230 6.71 4.85 -24.20
N ILE A 231 7.95 5.17 -23.85
CA ILE A 231 8.76 4.40 -22.87
C ILE A 231 9.07 5.32 -21.67
N MET A 232 8.93 4.81 -20.47
CA MET A 232 9.17 5.54 -19.24
C MET A 232 10.22 4.80 -18.39
N PHE A 233 11.19 5.55 -17.86
CA PHE A 233 12.24 5.03 -16.96
C PHE A 233 12.21 5.78 -15.63
N ALA A 234 12.10 5.06 -14.52
CA ALA A 234 12.30 5.60 -13.18
C ALA A 234 13.80 5.61 -12.85
N LYS A 235 14.35 6.76 -12.49
CA LYS A 235 15.80 6.95 -12.31
C LYS A 235 16.17 7.44 -10.92
N GLY A 236 17.40 7.13 -10.52
CA GLY A 236 18.01 7.62 -9.29
C GLY A 236 18.99 6.62 -8.69
N ASP A 237 19.99 7.12 -7.99
CA ASP A 237 21.07 6.32 -7.39
C ASP A 237 20.77 5.98 -5.94
N ASN A 238 21.12 4.77 -5.55
CA ASN A 238 20.99 4.22 -4.19
C ASN A 238 22.26 4.46 -3.35
N ASP A 239 23.22 5.26 -3.84
CA ASP A 239 24.49 5.45 -3.13
C ASP A 239 24.38 6.51 -2.03
N ILE A 240 23.98 6.05 -0.83
CA ILE A 240 23.87 6.82 0.40
C ILE A 240 25.27 7.26 0.92
N GLY A 241 26.37 6.79 0.30
CA GLY A 241 27.74 6.94 0.82
C GLY A 241 28.53 8.15 0.32
N SER A 242 28.18 8.77 -0.80
CA SER A 242 29.07 9.74 -1.48
C SER A 242 28.77 11.22 -1.22
N GLY A 243 27.74 11.57 -0.48
CA GLY A 243 27.43 12.98 -0.15
C GLY A 243 27.00 13.83 -1.37
N SER A 244 26.84 13.22 -2.54
CA SER A 244 26.31 13.88 -3.73
C SER A 244 24.82 13.57 -3.85
N VAL A 245 23.99 14.57 -3.69
CA VAL A 245 22.54 14.46 -3.85
C VAL A 245 22.26 14.22 -5.34
N THR A 246 22.05 12.97 -5.72
CA THR A 246 21.56 12.64 -7.06
C THR A 246 20.06 12.85 -7.12
N VAL A 247 19.64 13.65 -8.05
CA VAL A 247 18.24 14.00 -8.29
C VAL A 247 17.54 12.80 -8.94
N GLY A 248 16.48 12.29 -8.30
CA GLY A 248 15.62 11.27 -8.92
C GLY A 248 14.78 11.89 -10.03
N SER A 249 14.52 11.12 -11.09
CA SER A 249 13.68 11.55 -12.20
C SER A 249 12.87 10.41 -12.79
N VAL A 250 11.87 10.78 -13.57
CA VAL A 250 11.26 9.90 -14.56
C VAL A 250 11.56 10.49 -15.92
N ASP A 251 12.23 9.71 -16.76
CA ASP A 251 12.48 10.09 -18.15
C ASP A 251 11.46 9.38 -19.04
N ILE A 252 10.78 10.14 -19.88
CA ILE A 252 9.73 9.68 -20.78
C ILE A 252 10.21 9.89 -22.20
N ILE A 253 10.38 8.80 -22.95
CA ILE A 253 10.63 8.83 -24.38
C ILE A 253 9.29 8.73 -25.08
N THR A 254 8.82 9.82 -25.65
CA THR A 254 7.54 9.85 -26.36
C THR A 254 7.63 9.10 -27.68
N HIS A 255 6.49 8.78 -28.25
CA HIS A 255 6.39 8.19 -29.58
C HIS A 255 6.98 9.06 -30.70
N ASN A 256 7.22 10.34 -30.47
CA ASN A 256 7.91 11.26 -31.38
C ASN A 256 9.43 11.24 -31.21
N GLY A 257 9.95 10.49 -30.24
CA GLY A 257 11.38 10.44 -29.91
C GLY A 257 11.84 11.63 -29.07
N GLU A 258 10.93 12.46 -28.60
CA GLU A 258 11.23 13.51 -27.63
C GLU A 258 11.42 12.91 -26.26
N VAL A 259 12.33 13.46 -25.48
CA VAL A 259 12.56 13.03 -24.11
C VAL A 259 12.13 14.12 -23.15
N HIS A 260 11.23 13.76 -22.26
CA HIS A 260 10.76 14.64 -21.21
C HIS A 260 11.21 14.10 -19.86
N THR A 261 11.91 14.92 -19.10
CA THR A 261 12.40 14.56 -17.78
C THR A 261 11.58 15.24 -16.70
N LYS A 262 10.98 14.43 -15.83
CA LYS A 262 10.30 14.90 -14.62
C LYS A 262 11.25 14.70 -13.44
N GLN A 263 11.85 15.79 -12.93
CA GLN A 263 12.84 15.73 -11.85
C GLN A 263 12.18 15.93 -10.49
N THR A 264 12.71 15.26 -9.46
CA THR A 264 12.39 15.51 -8.05
C THR A 264 13.58 16.17 -7.36
N ASN A 265 13.35 17.10 -6.46
CA ASN A 265 14.41 17.86 -5.79
C ASN A 265 15.31 17.04 -4.87
N GLN A 266 14.95 15.82 -4.57
CA GLN A 266 15.66 14.95 -3.64
C GLN A 266 15.35 13.50 -3.97
N ASN A 267 16.34 12.62 -3.83
CA ASN A 267 16.23 11.17 -3.83
C ASN A 267 15.62 10.52 -5.09
N TRP A 268 15.88 9.28 -5.26
CA TRP A 268 15.64 8.37 -6.37
C TRP A 268 14.17 7.94 -6.54
N MET A 269 13.74 7.81 -7.80
CA MET A 269 12.46 7.19 -8.14
C MET A 269 12.65 5.67 -8.20
N ARG A 270 11.78 4.94 -7.50
CA ARG A 270 11.82 3.47 -7.46
C ARG A 270 10.97 2.83 -8.52
N PHE A 271 9.78 3.35 -8.73
CA PHE A 271 8.82 2.83 -9.69
C PHE A 271 8.20 3.96 -10.48
N ALA A 272 7.88 3.66 -11.73
CA ALA A 272 7.06 4.51 -12.58
C ALA A 272 6.20 3.64 -13.48
N LYS A 273 4.88 3.83 -13.45
CA LYS A 273 3.91 3.05 -14.22
C LYS A 273 2.89 3.95 -14.89
N PHE A 274 2.53 3.63 -16.13
CA PHE A 274 1.39 4.27 -16.79
C PHE A 274 0.09 3.79 -16.17
N ILE A 275 -0.83 4.73 -15.92
CA ILE A 275 -2.18 4.45 -15.47
C ILE A 275 -3.14 4.99 -16.51
N GLY A 276 -3.79 4.12 -17.27
CA GLY A 276 -4.59 4.61 -18.40
C GLY A 276 -3.71 5.26 -19.48
N ASP A 277 -4.29 6.13 -20.29
CA ASP A 277 -3.65 6.73 -21.46
C ASP A 277 -3.04 8.11 -21.19
N ASP A 278 -3.35 8.70 -20.04
CA ASP A 278 -3.05 10.10 -19.72
C ASP A 278 -2.51 10.32 -18.31
N GLU A 279 -2.25 9.24 -17.56
CA GLU A 279 -1.78 9.33 -16.19
C GLU A 279 -0.59 8.38 -15.96
N MET A 280 0.28 8.76 -15.02
CA MET A 280 1.33 7.89 -14.51
C MET A 280 1.41 7.97 -12.99
N VAL A 281 1.83 6.89 -12.37
CA VAL A 281 2.26 6.87 -10.98
C VAL A 281 3.77 6.80 -10.90
N GLY A 282 4.36 7.69 -10.10
CA GLY A 282 5.77 7.63 -9.73
C GLY A 282 5.91 7.41 -8.23
N ILE A 283 6.80 6.53 -7.81
CA ILE A 283 7.04 6.25 -6.40
C ILE A 283 8.49 6.54 -6.07
N ARG A 284 8.65 7.42 -5.10
CA ARG A 284 9.92 7.81 -4.54
C ARG A 284 9.94 7.44 -3.05
N ASN A 285 10.85 6.57 -2.61
CA ASN A 285 10.91 6.12 -1.20
C ASN A 285 9.51 5.87 -0.61
N ALA A 286 9.04 6.81 0.21
CA ALA A 286 7.76 6.80 0.91
C ALA A 286 6.65 7.59 0.18
N TYR A 287 6.96 8.27 -0.93
CA TYR A 287 6.01 9.17 -1.58
C TYR A 287 5.47 8.55 -2.87
N VAL A 288 4.17 8.58 -3.02
CA VAL A 288 3.47 8.19 -4.25
C VAL A 288 2.99 9.45 -4.95
N TYR A 289 3.43 9.64 -6.19
CA TYR A 289 3.03 10.74 -7.04
C TYR A 289 2.15 10.21 -8.15
N VAL A 290 0.97 10.78 -8.32
CA VAL A 290 0.18 10.58 -9.53
C VAL A 290 0.24 11.85 -10.34
N VAL A 291 0.68 11.72 -11.57
CA VAL A 291 0.79 12.83 -12.51
C VAL A 291 -0.25 12.63 -13.60
N THR A 292 -1.21 13.53 -13.68
CA THR A 292 -2.07 13.63 -14.86
C THR A 292 -1.27 14.27 -15.99
N ALA A 293 -1.28 13.64 -17.11
CA ALA A 293 -0.35 13.90 -18.18
C ALA A 293 -0.58 15.23 -18.93
N ASP A 294 0.30 16.16 -18.77
CA ASP A 294 1.01 16.55 -19.97
C ASP A 294 2.37 15.83 -19.97
N LEU A 295 2.42 14.64 -20.53
CA LEU A 295 3.65 13.84 -20.63
C LEU A 295 4.69 14.53 -21.53
N THR A 296 4.30 15.62 -22.20
CA THR A 296 5.09 16.35 -23.19
C THR A 296 5.72 17.63 -22.66
N GLU A 297 5.51 18.01 -21.40
CA GLU A 297 6.16 19.18 -20.81
C GLU A 297 7.35 18.77 -19.90
N ASP A 298 8.48 19.45 -20.10
CA ASP A 298 9.62 19.36 -19.18
C ASP A 298 9.30 20.05 -17.86
N ALA A 299 9.57 19.37 -16.78
CA ALA A 299 9.52 19.96 -15.44
C ALA A 299 10.92 20.34 -14.99
N GLY A 300 11.20 21.62 -14.97
CA GLY A 300 12.52 22.18 -14.62
C GLY A 300 12.98 21.86 -13.19
N GLN A 301 14.29 22.00 -12.98
CA GLN A 301 15.08 21.54 -11.82
C GLN A 301 14.67 22.01 -10.42
N ASN A 302 13.74 22.92 -10.25
CA ASN A 302 13.53 23.60 -8.98
C ASN A 302 12.13 23.49 -8.39
N HIS A 303 11.30 22.60 -8.87
CA HIS A 303 9.95 22.52 -8.34
C HIS A 303 9.40 21.09 -8.24
N PRO A 304 8.85 20.74 -7.06
CA PRO A 304 7.74 19.80 -7.02
C PRO A 304 6.56 20.25 -7.88
N SER A 305 6.56 21.50 -8.37
CA SER A 305 5.52 22.05 -9.25
C SER A 305 5.57 21.55 -10.69
N GLY A 306 6.59 20.85 -11.12
CA GLY A 306 6.60 20.20 -12.44
C GLY A 306 5.93 18.82 -12.43
N TRP A 307 5.90 18.18 -11.28
CA TRP A 307 4.91 17.18 -10.93
C TRP A 307 3.68 17.98 -10.53
N ASN A 308 3.08 18.62 -11.56
CA ASN A 308 2.01 19.54 -11.29
C ASN A 308 1.06 18.92 -10.30
N ASN A 309 0.95 19.53 -9.16
CA ASN A 309 -0.02 19.43 -8.10
C ASN A 309 -1.49 19.46 -8.56
N LYS A 310 -1.81 19.07 -9.75
CA LYS A 310 -3.07 18.47 -10.13
C LYS A 310 -3.19 17.07 -9.56
N ALA A 311 -2.06 16.49 -9.15
CA ALA A 311 -2.13 15.56 -8.08
C ALA A 311 -2.76 16.35 -6.96
N VAL A 312 -4.05 16.26 -6.82
CA VAL A 312 -4.67 16.42 -5.57
C VAL A 312 -4.76 17.80 -5.02
N GLY A 313 -5.52 18.57 -5.69
CA GLY A 313 -6.13 19.81 -5.28
C GLY A 313 -5.76 20.40 -3.95
N SER A 314 -4.92 21.44 -3.99
CA SER A 314 -5.07 22.53 -3.04
C SER A 314 -6.48 23.10 -3.24
N GLY A 315 -7.41 22.74 -2.37
CA GLY A 315 -8.61 23.56 -2.27
C GLY A 315 -9.96 22.90 -2.10
N SER A 316 -10.17 21.61 -2.35
CA SER A 316 -11.48 21.00 -2.06
C SER A 316 -11.59 19.48 -2.29
N GLY A 317 -10.54 18.82 -2.62
CA GLY A 317 -10.55 17.38 -2.87
C GLY A 317 -9.70 16.64 -1.87
N LEU A 318 -10.30 15.82 -1.09
CA LEU A 318 -9.62 14.86 -0.24
C LEU A 318 -8.93 13.86 -1.13
N CYS A 319 -7.67 13.73 -0.97
CA CYS A 319 -6.87 12.86 -1.77
C CYS A 319 -5.94 12.01 -0.94
N PHE A 320 -5.69 10.84 -1.43
CA PHE A 320 -4.75 9.90 -0.83
C PHE A 320 -3.28 10.31 -1.01
N PHE A 321 -2.98 11.46 -1.61
CA PHE A 321 -1.63 11.92 -1.91
C PHE A 321 -1.48 13.41 -1.68
N ARG A 322 -0.50 13.80 -0.89
CA ARG A 322 -0.15 15.21 -0.70
C ARG A 322 1.36 15.38 -0.71
N PRO A 323 1.93 16.13 -1.66
CA PRO A 323 3.37 16.22 -1.82
C PRO A 323 4.09 17.18 -0.87
N ASP A 324 3.46 18.25 -0.38
CA ASP A 324 4.23 19.45 0.02
C ASP A 324 4.02 20.01 1.41
N ASP A 325 3.21 19.43 2.27
CA ASP A 325 2.90 20.05 3.56
C ASP A 325 3.01 19.15 4.80
N GLY A 326 3.74 18.07 4.70
CA GLY A 326 3.99 17.19 5.85
C GLY A 326 2.81 16.31 6.27
N ASP A 327 1.66 16.41 5.61
CA ASP A 327 0.52 15.54 5.87
C ASP A 327 0.76 14.18 5.20
N HIS A 328 1.17 13.21 5.97
CA HIS A 328 1.50 11.88 5.49
C HIS A 328 0.28 10.95 5.56
N TRP A 329 0.13 10.15 4.51
CA TRP A 329 -0.86 9.09 4.48
C TRP A 329 -0.34 7.87 5.24
N PRO A 330 -1.17 7.25 5.95
CA PRO A 330 -0.84 6.30 6.96
C PRO A 330 -0.29 4.96 6.49
N SER A 331 -0.77 4.49 5.35
CA SER A 331 -0.18 3.30 4.72
C SER A 331 1.14 3.60 4.03
N GLN A 332 1.56 4.86 4.01
CA GLN A 332 2.61 5.38 3.16
C GLN A 332 3.72 6.13 3.91
N ARG A 333 3.59 6.37 5.21
CA ARG A 333 4.71 6.89 5.95
C ARG A 333 5.74 5.80 6.16
N MET A 334 6.76 5.87 5.35
CA MET A 334 7.85 4.92 5.33
C MET A 334 9.15 5.50 5.88
N ASP A 335 9.11 6.65 6.48
CA ASP A 335 10.33 7.22 7.02
C ASP A 335 10.22 7.56 8.49
N HIS A 336 11.20 7.12 9.18
CA HIS A 336 11.75 7.75 10.34
C HIS A 336 13.22 7.99 10.04
N GLU A 337 13.51 9.19 9.52
CA GLU A 337 14.87 9.58 9.18
C GLU A 337 15.75 9.87 10.40
N GLU A 338 15.26 9.75 11.62
CA GLU A 338 16.05 10.23 12.77
C GLU A 338 17.14 9.29 13.28
N ASP A 339 17.22 8.03 12.85
CA ASP A 339 18.19 7.10 13.47
C ASP A 339 19.04 6.25 12.52
N GLY A 340 19.13 6.54 11.23
CA GLY A 340 20.08 5.84 10.34
C GLY A 340 19.87 4.32 10.24
N GLN A 341 18.69 3.83 10.55
CA GLN A 341 18.32 2.43 10.49
C GLN A 341 17.37 2.19 9.30
N ASP A 342 17.85 1.43 8.38
CA ASP A 342 17.26 0.78 7.23
C ASP A 342 15.81 1.18 6.88
N GLY A 343 15.70 2.04 5.86
CA GLY A 343 14.48 2.63 5.34
C GLY A 343 13.42 1.57 5.02
N LYS A 344 12.20 1.87 5.40
CA LYS A 344 11.00 1.14 5.04
C LYS A 344 10.65 1.50 3.60
N GLU A 345 10.73 0.54 2.73
CA GLU A 345 10.71 0.79 1.29
C GLU A 345 9.39 0.30 0.67
N THR A 346 8.86 1.03 -0.32
CA THR A 346 7.89 0.46 -1.25
C THR A 346 8.56 -0.68 -1.99
N ILE A 347 8.02 -1.89 -1.83
CA ILE A 347 8.62 -3.11 -2.38
C ILE A 347 8.14 -3.38 -3.79
N ALA A 348 6.88 -3.07 -4.07
CA ALA A 348 6.26 -3.34 -5.35
C ALA A 348 5.18 -2.32 -5.68
N CYS A 349 5.03 -2.05 -6.96
CA CYS A 349 3.96 -1.26 -7.53
C CYS A 349 3.56 -1.86 -8.87
N CYS A 350 2.26 -1.91 -9.14
CA CYS A 350 1.75 -2.23 -10.47
C CYS A 350 0.55 -1.34 -10.80
N ALA A 351 0.41 -1.02 -12.08
CA ALA A 351 -0.79 -0.38 -12.59
C ALA A 351 -1.83 -1.44 -12.95
N THR A 352 -3.10 -1.13 -12.71
CA THR A 352 -4.25 -1.93 -13.12
C THR A 352 -5.01 -1.18 -14.21
N LYS A 353 -6.16 -1.70 -14.64
CA LYS A 353 -6.95 -1.07 -15.71
C LYS A 353 -7.37 0.37 -15.39
N ASP A 354 -7.86 0.61 -14.18
CA ASP A 354 -8.36 1.92 -13.73
C ASP A 354 -7.84 2.27 -12.31
N ALA A 355 -6.74 1.64 -11.90
CA ALA A 355 -6.20 1.72 -10.56
C ALA A 355 -4.69 1.44 -10.55
N PHE A 356 -4.09 1.54 -9.40
CA PHE A 356 -2.77 1.00 -9.15
C PHE A 356 -2.71 0.39 -7.76
N ALA A 357 -1.77 -0.50 -7.54
CA ALA A 357 -1.54 -1.15 -6.27
C ALA A 357 -0.11 -0.91 -5.79
N VAL A 358 0.04 -0.76 -4.49
CA VAL A 358 1.34 -0.53 -3.83
C VAL A 358 1.48 -1.49 -2.66
N ALA A 359 2.62 -2.12 -2.55
CA ALA A 359 2.98 -2.93 -1.39
C ALA A 359 4.14 -2.30 -0.63
N ASN A 360 4.02 -2.29 0.69
CA ASN A 360 4.98 -1.71 1.59
C ASN A 360 5.56 -2.77 2.53
N ASP A 361 6.87 -2.73 2.78
CA ASP A 361 7.52 -3.46 3.89
C ASP A 361 7.53 -2.57 5.13
N ALA A 362 6.37 -2.14 5.56
CA ALA A 362 6.29 -1.41 6.80
C ALA A 362 6.42 -2.39 7.97
N ARG A 363 7.58 -2.48 8.56
CA ARG A 363 7.69 -2.92 9.95
C ARG A 363 6.96 -1.87 10.77
N SER A 364 5.72 -2.16 11.00
CA SER A 364 4.72 -1.18 11.30
C SER A 364 4.98 -0.44 12.59
N VAL A 365 4.87 0.81 12.48
CA VAL A 365 4.31 1.62 13.53
C VAL A 365 2.79 1.46 13.43
N GLY A 366 2.18 0.72 14.32
CA GLY A 366 0.73 0.62 14.44
C GLY A 366 0.00 -0.50 13.68
N GLY A 367 0.68 -1.58 13.27
CA GLY A 367 -0.01 -2.82 12.85
C GLY A 367 -0.67 -2.81 11.47
N CYS A 368 -0.46 -1.78 10.66
CA CYS A 368 -0.94 -1.72 9.27
C CYS A 368 0.16 -2.05 8.24
N GLY A 369 1.28 -2.60 8.67
CA GLY A 369 2.38 -3.01 7.79
C GLY A 369 2.14 -4.35 7.13
N ASN A 370 2.85 -4.61 6.02
CA ASN A 370 2.87 -5.89 5.30
C ASN A 370 1.57 -6.23 4.54
N GLY A 371 1.03 -5.27 3.82
CA GLY A 371 -0.15 -5.47 3.00
C GLY A 371 -0.05 -4.80 1.63
N VAL A 372 -1.17 -4.82 0.94
CA VAL A 372 -1.36 -4.16 -0.35
C VAL A 372 -2.41 -3.07 -0.20
N THR A 373 -2.11 -1.89 -0.70
CA THR A 373 -3.10 -0.82 -0.88
C THR A 373 -3.45 -0.71 -2.36
N ILE A 374 -4.72 -0.86 -2.68
CA ILE A 374 -5.26 -0.68 -4.04
C ILE A 374 -5.91 0.70 -4.08
N TYR A 375 -5.51 1.52 -5.05
CA TYR A 375 -6.06 2.85 -5.29
C TYR A 375 -6.89 2.86 -6.56
N ALA A 376 -8.14 3.27 -6.48
CA ALA A 376 -9.05 3.34 -7.62
C ALA A 376 -9.47 4.76 -7.93
N ALA A 377 -9.56 5.09 -9.23
CA ALA A 377 -10.05 6.37 -9.70
C ALA A 377 -11.49 6.63 -9.25
N GLY A 378 -11.81 7.89 -8.97
CA GLY A 378 -13.20 8.34 -8.84
C GLY A 378 -13.90 8.37 -10.19
N GLN A 379 -15.23 8.43 -10.18
CA GLN A 379 -16.05 8.42 -11.43
C GLN A 379 -15.79 9.62 -12.35
N ASN A 380 -15.25 10.71 -11.86
CA ASN A 380 -14.81 11.85 -12.66
C ASN A 380 -13.29 11.79 -12.81
N LYS A 381 -12.81 11.35 -13.97
CA LYS A 381 -11.39 11.23 -14.34
C LYS A 381 -10.53 12.49 -14.16
N GLN A 382 -11.11 13.59 -13.73
CA GLN A 382 -10.42 14.89 -13.74
C GLN A 382 -9.62 15.21 -12.49
N SER A 383 -9.57 14.41 -11.48
CA SER A 383 -8.78 14.87 -10.34
C SER A 383 -8.54 13.92 -9.19
N THR A 384 -8.64 12.64 -9.19
CA THR A 384 -8.16 12.02 -7.94
C THR A 384 -8.60 10.57 -7.75
N TYR A 385 -7.64 9.75 -7.40
CA TYR A 385 -7.90 8.45 -6.78
C TYR A 385 -8.55 8.71 -5.42
N ARG A 386 -9.86 8.60 -5.36
CA ARG A 386 -10.64 8.93 -4.17
C ARG A 386 -11.00 7.73 -3.33
N ARG A 387 -10.73 6.54 -3.83
CA ARG A 387 -11.01 5.29 -3.14
C ARG A 387 -9.72 4.50 -2.95
N ALA A 388 -9.54 3.93 -1.78
CA ALA A 388 -8.47 2.99 -1.51
C ALA A 388 -8.98 1.80 -0.70
N ALA A 389 -8.35 0.65 -0.88
CA ALA A 389 -8.60 -0.52 -0.05
C ALA A 389 -7.26 -1.08 0.42
N PHE A 390 -7.14 -1.27 1.72
CA PHE A 390 -6.00 -1.91 2.33
C PHE A 390 -6.32 -3.37 2.63
N ILE A 391 -5.43 -4.28 2.21
CA ILE A 391 -5.60 -5.72 2.38
C ILE A 391 -4.31 -6.28 2.98
N ASP A 392 -4.43 -6.99 4.08
CA ASP A 392 -3.35 -7.76 4.69
C ASP A 392 -3.75 -9.22 4.93
N ARG A 393 -2.93 -9.99 5.64
CA ARG A 393 -3.24 -11.39 5.95
C ARG A 393 -4.39 -11.56 6.93
N TRP A 394 -4.81 -10.51 7.63
CA TRP A 394 -5.81 -10.56 8.70
C TRP A 394 -7.07 -9.76 8.41
N SER A 395 -7.05 -8.91 7.40
CA SER A 395 -8.13 -7.97 7.19
C SER A 395 -8.21 -7.44 5.75
N SER A 396 -9.36 -6.86 5.45
CA SER A 396 -9.56 -5.94 4.33
C SER A 396 -10.38 -4.75 4.80
N SER A 397 -9.87 -3.54 4.64
CA SER A 397 -10.60 -2.32 5.04
C SER A 397 -11.92 -2.13 4.28
N GLY A 398 -12.15 -2.90 3.22
CA GLY A 398 -13.11 -2.51 2.19
C GLY A 398 -12.66 -1.20 1.52
N TRP A 399 -13.54 -0.57 0.76
CA TRP A 399 -13.22 0.68 0.09
C TRP A 399 -13.35 1.89 1.01
N LEU A 400 -12.25 2.54 1.28
CA LEU A 400 -12.15 3.83 1.95
C LEU A 400 -12.36 4.96 0.93
N TYR A 401 -12.79 6.14 1.38
CA TYR A 401 -13.00 7.30 0.52
C TYR A 401 -12.35 8.55 1.13
N GLY A 402 -11.88 9.44 0.28
CA GLY A 402 -11.33 10.72 0.69
C GLY A 402 -10.20 10.57 1.73
N LYS A 403 -10.23 11.33 2.81
CA LYS A 403 -9.30 11.19 3.94
C LYS A 403 -9.94 10.27 4.99
N PRO A 404 -9.59 8.97 5.03
CA PRO A 404 -10.14 8.06 6.02
C PRO A 404 -9.54 8.38 7.38
N LEU A 405 -10.38 8.42 8.40
CA LEU A 405 -9.98 8.68 9.78
C LEU A 405 -10.16 7.44 10.66
N LYS A 406 -10.99 6.51 10.24
CA LYS A 406 -11.21 5.25 10.92
C LYS A 406 -11.73 4.17 9.97
N ALA A 407 -11.19 2.96 10.10
CA ALA A 407 -11.68 1.76 9.45
C ALA A 407 -11.50 0.59 10.42
N VAL A 408 -12.57 0.19 11.07
CA VAL A 408 -12.58 -0.87 12.09
C VAL A 408 -13.66 -1.90 11.78
N LEU A 409 -13.69 -2.98 12.51
CA LEU A 409 -14.60 -4.10 12.30
C LEU A 409 -14.47 -4.69 10.88
N CYS A 410 -13.24 -4.81 10.42
CA CYS A 410 -12.89 -5.32 9.08
C CYS A 410 -11.95 -6.53 9.15
N ASP A 411 -11.92 -7.21 10.28
CA ASP A 411 -11.04 -8.34 10.56
C ASP A 411 -11.54 -9.62 9.89
N SER A 412 -10.57 -10.49 9.51
CA SER A 412 -10.86 -11.80 8.94
C SER A 412 -11.08 -12.85 10.03
N THR A 413 -12.04 -13.74 9.81
CA THR A 413 -12.30 -14.90 10.67
C THR A 413 -11.22 -15.97 10.61
N ILE A 414 -10.36 -15.97 9.56
CA ILE A 414 -9.28 -16.98 9.40
C ILE A 414 -8.20 -16.81 10.45
N THR A 415 -7.91 -15.58 10.83
CA THR A 415 -6.81 -15.25 11.74
C THR A 415 -7.25 -15.05 13.17
N THR A 416 -8.54 -14.91 13.39
CA THR A 416 -9.12 -14.99 14.74
C THR A 416 -9.03 -16.45 15.18
N PRO A 417 -8.43 -16.75 16.35
CA PRO A 417 -8.38 -18.11 16.85
C PRO A 417 -9.74 -18.78 16.73
N ALA A 418 -9.78 -19.99 16.18
CA ALA A 418 -11.04 -20.71 15.95
C ALA A 418 -11.90 -20.83 17.23
N ALA A 419 -11.27 -20.77 18.40
CA ALA A 419 -11.93 -20.73 19.69
C ALA A 419 -12.75 -19.45 19.93
N ASN A 420 -12.46 -18.36 19.23
CA ASN A 420 -13.14 -17.07 19.41
C ASN A 420 -14.25 -16.84 18.38
N VAL A 421 -14.24 -17.58 17.26
CA VAL A 421 -15.30 -17.47 16.26
C VAL A 421 -16.56 -18.17 16.76
N GLY A 422 -17.66 -17.45 16.81
CA GLY A 422 -18.95 -17.99 17.28
C GLY A 422 -19.13 -18.02 18.81
N ASN A 423 -18.16 -17.54 19.56
CA ASN A 423 -18.22 -17.49 21.02
C ASN A 423 -18.22 -16.04 21.53
N ASP A 424 -18.67 -15.86 22.77
CA ASP A 424 -18.47 -14.61 23.48
C ASP A 424 -17.00 -14.36 23.72
N ILE A 425 -16.50 -13.23 23.21
CA ILE A 425 -15.09 -12.83 23.36
C ILE A 425 -15.00 -11.78 24.47
N PRO A 426 -14.61 -12.17 25.70
CA PRO A 426 -14.44 -11.22 26.79
C PRO A 426 -13.23 -10.33 26.55
N ASN A 427 -13.35 -9.04 26.85
CA ASN A 427 -12.24 -8.11 26.78
C ASN A 427 -11.69 -7.80 28.17
N THR A 428 -10.74 -8.57 28.60
CA THR A 428 -10.06 -8.41 29.89
C THR A 428 -8.71 -7.77 29.72
N ASP A 429 -8.28 -6.99 30.69
CA ASP A 429 -6.89 -6.50 30.78
C ASP A 429 -5.93 -7.67 30.97
N ILE A 430 -4.90 -7.73 30.11
CA ILE A 430 -3.88 -8.77 30.16
C ILE A 430 -2.58 -8.33 30.86
N VAL A 431 -2.53 -7.09 31.36
CA VAL A 431 -1.40 -6.58 32.15
C VAL A 431 -1.52 -7.05 33.59
N THR A 432 -0.43 -7.60 34.12
CA THR A 432 -0.35 -7.91 35.53
C THR A 432 0.01 -6.66 36.31
N ASN A 433 -0.84 -6.28 37.28
CA ASN A 433 -0.59 -5.15 38.16
C ASN A 433 -0.36 -3.81 37.44
N GLY A 434 -1.17 -3.55 36.38
CA GLY A 434 -1.07 -2.32 35.61
C GLY A 434 -1.61 -1.08 36.33
N SER A 435 -2.50 -1.25 37.32
CA SER A 435 -3.04 -0.15 38.14
C SER A 435 -2.05 0.37 39.21
N PHE A 436 -0.94 -0.30 39.42
CA PHE A 436 0.13 0.07 40.38
C PHE A 436 -0.32 0.36 41.82
N GLN A 437 -1.50 -0.10 42.24
CA GLN A 437 -2.10 0.28 43.51
C GLN A 437 -1.24 -0.08 44.74
N ASN A 438 -0.53 -1.21 44.71
CA ASN A 438 0.18 -1.71 45.88
C ASN A 438 1.69 -1.90 45.64
N ASN A 439 2.10 -2.13 44.41
CA ASN A 439 3.50 -2.41 44.02
C ASN A 439 3.63 -2.43 42.48
N ILE A 440 4.83 -2.77 42.01
CA ILE A 440 5.16 -2.94 40.57
C ILE A 440 5.55 -4.39 40.27
N THR A 441 5.07 -5.37 41.04
CA THR A 441 5.33 -6.78 40.76
C THR A 441 4.80 -7.17 39.37
N GLY A 442 5.62 -7.91 38.60
CA GLY A 442 5.32 -8.23 37.20
C GLY A 442 6.03 -7.31 36.20
N TRP A 443 6.52 -6.16 36.64
CA TRP A 443 7.31 -5.25 35.83
C TRP A 443 8.80 -5.43 36.11
N THR A 444 9.57 -5.58 35.05
CA THR A 444 11.04 -5.73 35.11
C THR A 444 11.69 -4.37 34.86
N ASP A 445 12.65 -4.03 35.71
CA ASP A 445 13.50 -2.85 35.52
C ASP A 445 14.59 -3.16 34.47
N ASN A 446 14.41 -2.64 33.28
CA ASN A 446 15.35 -2.68 32.15
C ASN A 446 16.02 -1.32 31.91
N SER A 447 16.09 -0.48 32.93
CA SER A 447 16.62 0.88 32.82
C SER A 447 18.14 0.87 32.50
N GLY A 448 18.57 1.93 31.82
CA GLY A 448 19.98 2.19 31.59
C GLY A 448 20.72 2.60 32.87
N SER A 449 22.05 2.60 32.83
CA SER A 449 22.89 2.92 33.97
C SER A 449 22.56 4.28 34.61
N GLY A 450 22.26 4.29 35.90
CA GLY A 450 21.89 5.49 36.65
C GLY A 450 20.43 5.89 36.55
N SER A 451 19.61 5.12 35.87
CA SER A 451 18.14 5.25 35.81
C SER A 451 17.47 4.05 36.49
N SER A 452 16.19 4.18 36.86
CA SER A 452 15.48 3.11 37.59
C SER A 452 13.98 3.31 37.55
N ILE A 453 13.23 2.27 37.88
CA ILE A 453 11.82 2.33 38.22
C ILE A 453 11.59 2.05 39.69
N SER A 454 10.56 2.63 40.28
CA SER A 454 10.15 2.38 41.67
C SER A 454 8.67 2.53 41.86
N TRP A 455 8.13 1.88 42.87
CA TRP A 455 6.73 2.07 43.27
C TRP A 455 6.61 3.24 44.27
N SER A 456 5.50 4.00 44.14
CA SER A 456 5.11 5.03 45.09
C SER A 456 3.65 4.87 45.51
N SER A 457 3.35 5.09 46.76
CA SER A 457 1.95 5.13 47.29
C SER A 457 1.22 6.43 46.97
N SER A 458 1.88 7.41 46.35
CA SER A 458 1.26 8.66 45.95
C SER A 458 0.14 8.39 44.92
N ASP A 459 -0.86 9.28 44.89
CA ASP A 459 -1.98 9.25 43.95
C ASP A 459 -2.79 7.92 43.95
N GLY A 460 -2.73 7.15 45.04
CA GLY A 460 -3.40 5.86 45.15
C GLY A 460 -2.58 4.68 44.64
N GLY A 461 -1.27 4.91 44.34
CA GLY A 461 -0.33 3.95 43.77
C GLY A 461 0.06 4.30 42.33
N ARG A 462 1.38 4.32 42.08
CA ARG A 462 1.91 4.68 40.77
C ARG A 462 3.31 4.06 40.58
N ILE A 463 3.76 3.99 39.33
CA ILE A 463 5.15 3.72 39.01
C ILE A 463 5.88 5.04 38.76
N ASP A 464 6.95 5.28 39.53
CA ASP A 464 7.86 6.39 39.34
C ASP A 464 9.03 5.92 38.46
N MET A 465 9.32 6.65 37.39
CA MET A 465 10.40 6.39 36.46
C MET A 465 11.46 7.49 36.60
N ASN A 466 12.69 7.12 36.97
CA ASN A 466 13.82 8.03 37.09
C ASN A 466 14.73 7.90 35.88
N GLY A 467 14.59 8.83 34.90
CA GLY A 467 15.35 8.88 33.66
C GLY A 467 16.49 9.91 33.66
N ALA A 468 17.03 10.28 34.80
CA ALA A 468 17.95 11.41 34.96
C ALA A 468 19.28 11.27 34.19
N THR A 469 19.79 10.09 33.93
CA THR A 469 21.10 9.87 33.29
C THR A 469 21.03 8.96 32.06
N ALA A 470 19.97 8.15 31.96
CA ALA A 470 19.67 7.29 30.83
C ALA A 470 18.15 7.06 30.78
N TYR A 471 17.67 6.24 29.88
CA TYR A 471 16.25 5.92 29.85
C TYR A 471 15.87 4.97 31.01
N ALA A 472 14.87 5.34 31.81
CA ALA A 472 14.15 4.42 32.68
C ALA A 472 13.21 3.56 31.84
N ARG A 473 13.15 2.23 32.14
CA ARG A 473 12.33 1.28 31.36
C ARG A 473 11.67 0.26 32.29
N ALA A 474 10.34 0.26 32.26
CA ALA A 474 9.54 -0.76 32.89
C ALA A 474 8.99 -1.69 31.82
N THR A 475 9.37 -2.97 31.84
CA THR A 475 8.99 -3.94 30.80
C THR A 475 8.18 -5.09 31.39
N GLN A 476 7.11 -5.48 30.70
CA GLN A 476 6.32 -6.67 31.05
C GLN A 476 6.11 -7.55 29.81
N ALA A 477 6.24 -8.87 30.02
CA ALA A 477 5.86 -9.86 29.03
C ALA A 477 4.36 -10.11 29.09
N LEU A 478 3.69 -10.04 27.97
CA LEU A 478 2.27 -10.29 27.78
C LEU A 478 2.05 -11.60 27.04
N THR A 479 1.01 -12.33 27.41
CA THR A 479 0.55 -13.49 26.65
C THR A 479 -0.55 -13.04 25.71
N CYS A 480 -0.26 -13.09 24.41
CA CYS A 480 -1.15 -12.66 23.35
C CYS A 480 -1.60 -13.83 22.47
N GLU A 481 -2.70 -13.67 21.77
CA GLU A 481 -3.15 -14.57 20.71
C GLU A 481 -2.62 -14.05 19.37
N VAL A 482 -1.94 -14.89 18.59
CA VAL A 482 -1.38 -14.50 17.29
C VAL A 482 -2.50 -14.09 16.34
N GLY A 483 -2.34 -12.95 15.68
CA GLY A 483 -3.33 -12.35 14.78
C GLY A 483 -4.37 -11.47 15.47
N GLN A 484 -4.47 -11.52 16.82
CA GLN A 484 -5.36 -10.66 17.58
C GLN A 484 -4.75 -9.26 17.74
N ALA A 485 -5.57 -8.24 17.55
CA ALA A 485 -5.19 -6.86 17.82
C ALA A 485 -5.41 -6.47 19.29
N TYR A 486 -4.51 -5.67 19.82
CA TYR A 486 -4.55 -5.14 21.19
C TYR A 486 -4.26 -3.65 21.19
N THR A 487 -4.79 -2.94 22.17
CA THR A 487 -4.47 -1.55 22.49
C THR A 487 -3.82 -1.48 23.86
N VAL A 488 -2.67 -0.84 23.94
CA VAL A 488 -2.03 -0.39 25.20
C VAL A 488 -2.53 1.00 25.51
N ILE A 489 -2.97 1.24 26.74
CA ILE A 489 -3.37 2.55 27.26
C ILE A 489 -2.54 2.82 28.50
N VAL A 490 -1.94 4.01 28.58
CA VAL A 490 -1.15 4.44 29.73
C VAL A 490 -1.63 5.81 30.20
N ASP A 491 -1.96 5.91 31.49
CA ASP A 491 -2.39 7.16 32.09
C ASP A 491 -1.22 7.84 32.81
N PRO A 492 -0.82 9.04 32.40
CA PRO A 492 0.24 9.78 33.06
C PRO A 492 -0.27 10.45 34.36
N ALA A 493 0.55 10.48 35.38
CA ALA A 493 0.35 11.35 36.54
C ALA A 493 0.74 12.79 36.20
N SER A 494 -0.10 13.49 35.47
CA SER A 494 0.22 14.77 34.81
C SER A 494 0.75 15.84 35.74
N ALA A 495 0.34 15.80 37.04
CA ALA A 495 0.82 16.69 38.06
C ALA A 495 2.33 16.56 38.37
N VAL A 496 2.95 15.42 38.04
CA VAL A 496 4.36 15.12 38.31
C VAL A 496 5.26 15.49 37.14
N PHE A 497 4.69 15.60 35.94
CA PHE A 497 5.45 15.93 34.73
C PHE A 497 5.81 17.42 34.70
N GLY A 498 7.08 17.75 34.45
CA GLY A 498 7.50 19.10 34.04
C GLY A 498 7.12 19.37 32.57
N ASN A 499 7.01 20.67 32.23
CA ASN A 499 6.77 21.05 30.83
C ASN A 499 7.83 20.48 29.90
N ASN A 500 7.41 19.94 28.74
CA ASN A 500 8.25 19.27 27.76
C ASN A 500 8.85 17.92 28.19
N GLN A 501 8.48 17.36 29.34
CA GLN A 501 8.81 15.99 29.66
C GLN A 501 7.93 15.01 28.89
N GLU A 502 8.51 13.89 28.51
CA GLU A 502 7.84 12.87 27.69
C GLU A 502 8.01 11.47 28.25
N PHE A 503 7.08 10.62 27.93
CA PHE A 503 7.26 9.17 28.05
C PHE A 503 6.79 8.48 26.77
N GLN A 504 7.22 7.25 26.59
CA GLN A 504 7.02 6.46 25.37
C GLN A 504 6.51 5.06 25.74
N ILE A 505 5.73 4.50 24.84
CA ILE A 505 5.32 3.09 24.89
C ILE A 505 6.01 2.38 23.73
N TYR A 506 6.74 1.33 24.04
CA TYR A 506 7.30 0.38 23.07
C TYR A 506 6.55 -0.93 23.18
N VAL A 507 6.15 -1.48 22.03
CA VAL A 507 5.58 -2.82 21.93
C VAL A 507 6.39 -3.61 20.93
N GLY A 508 6.91 -4.76 21.37
CA GLY A 508 7.77 -5.51 20.47
C GLY A 508 8.02 -6.96 20.90
N THR A 509 8.83 -7.66 20.12
CA THR A 509 9.16 -9.07 20.32
C THR A 509 10.39 -9.30 21.19
N GLY A 510 11.13 -8.25 21.53
CA GLY A 510 12.34 -8.31 22.35
C GLY A 510 12.12 -7.90 23.79
N SER A 511 12.75 -8.62 24.74
CA SER A 511 12.62 -8.43 26.20
C SER A 511 13.45 -7.28 26.78
N SER A 512 14.29 -6.61 25.99
CA SER A 512 15.25 -5.60 26.47
C SER A 512 14.63 -4.25 26.85
N GLY A 513 13.33 -4.05 26.60
CA GLY A 513 12.67 -2.76 26.76
C GLY A 513 13.01 -1.73 25.68
N GLN A 514 13.61 -2.17 24.57
CA GLN A 514 13.99 -1.33 23.43
C GLN A 514 13.33 -1.75 22.12
N SER A 515 12.60 -2.87 22.13
CA SER A 515 11.92 -3.38 20.94
C SER A 515 10.58 -2.66 20.74
N SER A 516 10.41 -2.04 19.58
CA SER A 516 9.20 -1.34 19.15
C SER A 516 8.72 -1.83 17.78
N ASP A 517 9.10 -3.04 17.39
CA ASP A 517 8.81 -3.65 16.10
C ASP A 517 7.32 -3.91 15.85
N LEU A 518 6.49 -3.92 16.90
CA LEU A 518 5.03 -4.07 16.80
C LEU A 518 4.28 -2.76 17.04
N GLY A 519 4.83 -1.83 17.79
CA GLY A 519 4.16 -0.55 18.06
C GLY A 519 5.00 0.41 18.88
N TYR A 520 4.75 1.70 18.64
CA TYR A 520 5.41 2.80 19.35
C TYR A 520 4.44 3.98 19.50
N ALA A 521 4.45 4.63 20.66
CA ALA A 521 3.79 5.91 20.85
C ALA A 521 4.58 6.76 21.85
N SER A 522 4.45 8.07 21.74
CA SER A 522 5.09 9.05 22.60
C SER A 522 4.08 10.08 23.07
N TRP A 523 4.16 10.48 24.34
CA TRP A 523 3.37 11.55 24.93
C TRP A 523 4.26 12.58 25.56
N LYS A 524 3.97 13.86 25.34
CA LYS A 524 4.76 14.98 25.84
C LYS A 524 3.85 16.02 26.48
N LYS A 525 4.13 16.38 27.73
CA LYS A 525 3.35 17.39 28.46
C LYS A 525 3.47 18.77 27.81
N GLY A 526 2.35 19.45 27.68
CA GLY A 526 2.24 20.79 27.06
C GLY A 526 2.17 20.77 25.54
N THR A 527 2.23 19.58 24.93
CA THR A 527 2.04 19.36 23.49
C THR A 527 0.80 18.51 23.26
N ASN A 528 0.59 17.51 24.10
CA ASN A 528 -0.61 16.65 24.10
C ASN A 528 -1.64 17.14 25.14
N ASP A 529 -2.92 16.85 24.91
CA ASP A 529 -3.97 17.15 25.89
C ASP A 529 -3.77 16.29 27.14
N ASP A 530 -3.76 16.91 28.33
CA ASP A 530 -3.52 16.24 29.61
C ASP A 530 -4.61 15.21 30.00
N ASN A 531 -5.75 15.22 29.31
CA ASN A 531 -6.87 14.31 29.58
C ASN A 531 -6.86 13.05 28.70
N GLU A 532 -5.90 12.91 27.77
CA GLU A 532 -5.74 11.74 26.94
C GLU A 532 -4.59 10.88 27.47
N GLY A 533 -4.91 9.66 27.89
CA GLY A 533 -3.89 8.62 28.08
C GLY A 533 -3.17 8.34 26.76
N LEU A 534 -1.88 8.04 26.82
CA LEU A 534 -1.15 7.58 25.64
C LEU A 534 -1.64 6.21 25.21
N GLN A 535 -1.93 6.06 23.92
CA GLN A 535 -2.43 4.79 23.35
C GLN A 535 -1.59 4.35 22.16
N VAL A 536 -1.41 3.03 22.04
CA VAL A 536 -0.87 2.40 20.84
C VAL A 536 -1.57 1.07 20.61
N SER A 537 -1.95 0.81 19.37
CA SER A 537 -2.54 -0.46 18.96
C SER A 537 -1.54 -1.27 18.14
N PHE A 538 -1.57 -2.59 18.30
CA PHE A 538 -0.70 -3.53 17.59
C PHE A 538 -1.42 -4.84 17.31
N VAL A 539 -0.97 -5.58 16.31
CA VAL A 539 -1.38 -6.96 16.09
C VAL A 539 -0.29 -7.89 16.61
N ALA A 540 -0.67 -8.86 17.41
CA ALA A 540 0.29 -9.81 17.98
C ALA A 540 0.77 -10.80 16.90
N GLU A 541 2.05 -10.79 16.60
CA GLU A 541 2.68 -11.73 15.67
C GLU A 541 3.22 -12.99 16.38
N ARG A 542 3.26 -12.96 17.70
CA ARG A 542 3.75 -14.05 18.57
C ARG A 542 2.90 -14.16 19.83
N THR A 543 2.93 -15.32 20.46
CA THR A 543 2.24 -15.56 21.74
C THR A 543 2.84 -14.78 22.91
N THR A 544 4.11 -14.38 22.82
CA THR A 544 4.76 -13.51 23.81
C THR A 544 5.16 -12.20 23.17
N VAL A 545 4.60 -11.10 23.68
CA VAL A 545 4.88 -9.72 23.28
C VAL A 545 5.31 -8.94 24.52
N TYR A 546 6.22 -8.01 24.38
CA TYR A 546 6.70 -7.17 25.48
C TYR A 546 6.14 -5.75 25.32
N VAL A 547 5.56 -5.24 26.40
CA VAL A 547 5.23 -3.81 26.54
C VAL A 547 6.26 -3.17 27.43
N SER A 548 6.81 -2.05 26.99
CA SER A 548 7.81 -1.29 27.74
C SER A 548 7.37 0.16 27.84
N LEU A 549 7.31 0.65 29.08
CA LEU A 549 7.13 2.06 29.42
C LEU A 549 8.52 2.69 29.53
N VAL A 550 8.78 3.74 28.78
CA VAL A 550 10.13 4.29 28.61
C VAL A 550 10.13 5.80 28.81
N SER A 551 11.07 6.31 29.58
CA SER A 551 11.26 7.76 29.71
C SER A 551 12.71 8.13 29.96
N GLY A 552 13.19 9.18 29.29
CA GLY A 552 14.43 9.85 29.58
C GLY A 552 14.31 10.92 30.69
N TRP A 553 13.16 11.02 31.34
CA TRP A 553 12.82 12.03 32.33
C TRP A 553 12.31 11.41 33.61
N ASN A 554 12.24 12.21 34.68
CA ASN A 554 11.56 11.79 35.90
C ASN A 554 10.05 11.98 35.74
N VAL A 555 9.34 10.89 35.52
CA VAL A 555 7.91 10.87 35.26
C VAL A 555 7.21 9.82 36.13
N ALA A 556 5.89 9.94 36.27
CA ALA A 556 5.10 8.97 37.00
C ALA A 556 3.87 8.55 36.16
N LEU A 557 3.52 7.28 36.23
CA LEU A 557 2.39 6.70 35.50
C LEU A 557 1.41 6.04 36.47
N LEU A 558 0.11 6.28 36.29
CA LEU A 558 -0.95 5.82 37.20
C LEU A 558 -1.50 4.46 36.82
N ASN A 559 -1.54 4.20 35.49
CA ASN A 559 -2.17 2.98 34.99
C ASN A 559 -1.53 2.57 33.64
N CYS A 560 -1.51 1.27 33.40
CA CYS A 560 -1.21 0.68 32.10
C CYS A 560 -2.16 -0.49 31.90
N GLU A 561 -3.00 -0.41 30.86
CA GLU A 561 -3.92 -1.47 30.45
C GLU A 561 -3.54 -1.98 29.06
N VAL A 562 -3.75 -3.27 28.82
CA VAL A 562 -3.70 -3.86 27.48
C VAL A 562 -4.92 -4.71 27.25
N ARG A 563 -5.73 -4.29 26.30
CA ARG A 563 -7.00 -4.93 25.96
C ARG A 563 -7.07 -5.25 24.49
N ARG A 564 -7.88 -6.23 24.14
CA ARG A 564 -8.20 -6.53 22.73
C ARG A 564 -8.91 -5.34 22.09
N CYS A 565 -8.66 -5.16 20.79
CA CYS A 565 -9.35 -4.15 20.00
C CYS A 565 -9.63 -4.68 18.59
N SER A 566 -10.58 -4.04 17.87
CA SER A 566 -10.59 -4.09 16.42
C SER A 566 -9.60 -3.04 15.91
N MET A 567 -8.62 -3.49 15.11
CA MET A 567 -7.55 -2.62 14.61
C MET A 567 -8.10 -1.57 13.65
N ASP A 568 -7.58 -0.36 13.73
CA ASP A 568 -7.89 0.68 12.76
C ASP A 568 -7.06 0.46 11.48
N ARG A 569 -7.75 0.12 10.42
CA ARG A 569 -7.18 -0.15 9.08
C ARG A 569 -7.33 1.05 8.13
N SER A 570 -7.70 2.22 8.65
CA SER A 570 -7.75 3.45 7.84
C SER A 570 -6.37 3.86 7.38
N GLY A 571 -5.39 3.42 8.15
CA GLY A 571 -4.06 3.80 7.96
C GLY A 571 -3.77 5.27 8.33
N PHE A 572 -4.70 6.01 8.89
CA PHE A 572 -4.54 7.41 9.28
C PHE A 572 -3.50 7.59 10.38
N GLN A 573 -2.60 8.55 10.19
CA GLN A 573 -1.70 9.07 11.21
C GLN A 573 -1.80 10.59 11.18
N ASP A 574 -2.08 11.22 12.31
CA ASP A 574 -1.99 12.68 12.45
C ASP A 574 -0.53 13.06 12.68
N ASP A 575 0.04 13.80 11.74
CA ASP A 575 1.43 14.19 11.72
C ASP A 575 1.60 15.71 11.80
N SER A 576 0.68 16.38 12.49
CA SER A 576 0.87 17.81 12.73
C SER A 576 2.19 18.01 13.49
N ALA A 577 3.06 18.89 12.98
CA ALA A 577 4.43 19.10 13.48
C ALA A 577 4.51 19.56 14.95
N THR A 578 3.39 19.76 15.60
CA THR A 578 3.27 20.21 16.99
C THR A 578 2.70 19.15 17.92
N THR A 579 2.11 18.08 17.39
CA THR A 579 1.58 16.96 18.16
C THR A 579 2.27 15.69 17.69
N GLN A 580 2.67 14.84 18.63
CA GLN A 580 3.23 13.53 18.29
C GLN A 580 2.21 12.75 17.44
N PRO A 581 2.65 11.99 16.43
CA PRO A 581 1.74 11.31 15.54
C PRO A 581 0.78 10.42 16.33
N GLU A 582 -0.50 10.75 16.26
CA GLU A 582 -1.55 9.85 16.74
C GLU A 582 -1.61 8.66 15.80
N LYS A 583 -0.98 7.58 16.23
CA LYS A 583 -0.96 6.33 15.47
C LYS A 583 -2.35 5.74 15.42
N ALA A 584 -2.63 5.00 14.35
CA ALA A 584 -3.87 4.29 14.18
C ALA A 584 -4.30 3.61 15.49
N ARG A 585 -5.37 4.09 16.09
CA ARG A 585 -5.88 3.58 17.36
C ARG A 585 -7.00 2.60 17.06
N GLY A 586 -6.83 1.33 17.44
CA GLY A 586 -7.90 0.37 17.43
C GLY A 586 -9.06 0.82 18.31
N ILE A 587 -10.26 0.35 18.00
CA ILE A 587 -11.42 0.55 18.85
C ILE A 587 -11.58 -0.64 19.80
N MET A 588 -11.60 -0.38 21.09
CA MET A 588 -11.78 -1.41 22.13
C MET A 588 -13.26 -1.70 22.34
N TRP A 589 -13.58 -2.88 22.85
CA TRP A 589 -14.92 -3.16 23.36
C TRP A 589 -14.92 -3.36 24.88
N ASN A 590 -16.05 -3.10 25.48
CA ASN A 590 -16.33 -3.40 26.87
C ASN A 590 -17.16 -4.69 26.95
N GLY A 591 -17.01 -5.45 28.03
CA GLY A 591 -17.76 -6.70 28.22
C GLY A 591 -17.38 -7.82 27.26
N SER A 592 -18.38 -8.49 26.69
CA SER A 592 -18.19 -9.62 25.77
C SER A 592 -18.99 -9.40 24.49
N LEU A 593 -18.35 -9.58 23.35
CA LEU A 593 -18.99 -9.51 22.05
C LEU A 593 -18.79 -10.80 21.25
N ASN A 594 -19.71 -11.06 20.32
CA ASN A 594 -19.63 -12.20 19.42
C ASN A 594 -19.00 -11.79 18.08
N PHE A 595 -18.12 -12.62 17.55
CA PHE A 595 -17.49 -12.43 16.24
C PHE A 595 -17.78 -13.63 15.33
N ASN A 596 -18.52 -13.41 14.26
CA ASN A 596 -18.98 -14.46 13.36
C ASN A 596 -18.71 -14.09 11.90
N PRO A 597 -18.50 -15.08 11.00
CA PRO A 597 -18.47 -14.80 9.56
C PRO A 597 -19.79 -14.16 9.11
N VAL A 598 -19.72 -13.22 8.17
CA VAL A 598 -20.91 -12.54 7.62
C VAL A 598 -21.87 -13.50 6.93
N ASP A 599 -21.33 -14.57 6.33
CA ASP A 599 -22.09 -15.69 5.77
C ASP A 599 -21.23 -16.96 5.81
N THR A 600 -21.79 -18.10 5.45
CA THR A 600 -21.13 -19.40 5.47
C THR A 600 -19.83 -19.40 4.65
N GLY A 601 -18.73 -19.72 5.29
CA GLY A 601 -17.41 -19.79 4.66
C GLY A 601 -16.80 -18.45 4.25
N CYS A 602 -17.41 -17.32 4.62
CA CYS A 602 -16.80 -16.00 4.39
C CYS A 602 -15.64 -15.76 5.34
N GLU A 603 -14.62 -15.08 4.84
CA GLU A 603 -13.51 -14.59 5.69
C GLU A 603 -13.88 -13.32 6.45
N LEU A 604 -14.72 -12.45 5.88
CA LEU A 604 -15.15 -11.23 6.57
C LEU A 604 -15.93 -11.58 7.82
N GLY A 605 -15.50 -11.06 8.96
CA GLY A 605 -16.19 -11.19 10.25
C GLY A 605 -17.10 -10.02 10.56
N ALA A 606 -18.10 -10.27 11.37
CA ALA A 606 -19.01 -9.27 11.90
C ALA A 606 -19.17 -9.42 13.42
N TRP A 607 -19.33 -8.30 14.07
CA TRP A 607 -19.49 -8.20 15.52
C TRP A 607 -20.96 -8.03 15.91
N SER A 608 -21.37 -8.75 16.95
CA SER A 608 -22.74 -8.75 17.48
C SER A 608 -22.74 -9.03 18.99
N GLY A 609 -23.95 -9.12 19.60
CA GLY A 609 -24.07 -9.33 21.04
C GLY A 609 -23.97 -8.02 21.82
N PHE A 610 -24.29 -6.88 21.19
CA PHE A 610 -24.28 -5.59 21.86
C PHE A 610 -25.28 -5.53 23.01
N GLY A 611 -24.86 -4.93 24.11
CA GLY A 611 -25.60 -4.82 25.35
C GLY A 611 -25.30 -3.52 26.09
N ALA A 612 -25.91 -3.37 27.27
CA ALA A 612 -25.66 -2.20 28.12
C ALA A 612 -24.19 -2.01 28.49
N SER A 613 -23.47 -3.14 28.62
CA SER A 613 -22.03 -3.17 28.94
C SER A 613 -21.17 -3.73 27.84
N ASP A 614 -21.75 -4.13 26.71
CA ASP A 614 -21.09 -4.89 25.65
C ASP A 614 -21.15 -4.09 24.36
N PHE A 615 -20.14 -3.26 24.11
CA PHE A 615 -20.10 -2.37 22.95
C PHE A 615 -18.68 -1.88 22.68
N PHE A 616 -18.43 -1.41 21.46
CA PHE A 616 -17.18 -0.75 21.12
C PHE A 616 -17.18 0.70 21.59
N TYR A 617 -16.03 1.16 22.10
CA TYR A 617 -15.88 2.53 22.55
C TYR A 617 -14.48 3.07 22.25
N GLN A 618 -14.41 4.37 22.08
CA GLN A 618 -13.19 5.15 21.99
C GLN A 618 -13.37 6.46 22.73
N TYR A 619 -12.38 6.82 23.53
CA TYR A 619 -12.31 8.13 24.14
C TYR A 619 -12.04 9.21 23.09
N TRP A 620 -12.08 10.46 23.51
CA TRP A 620 -11.82 11.59 22.65
C TRP A 620 -10.52 11.41 21.84
N ASN A 621 -10.49 11.94 20.63
CA ASN A 621 -9.38 11.84 19.71
C ASN A 621 -9.31 13.15 18.90
N THR A 622 -8.14 13.81 18.90
CA THR A 622 -7.90 15.07 18.20
C THR A 622 -8.18 14.98 16.70
N ALA A 623 -7.76 13.92 16.07
CA ALA A 623 -7.92 13.73 14.63
C ALA A 623 -9.40 13.68 14.22
N HIS A 624 -10.23 12.95 14.96
CA HIS A 624 -11.67 12.94 14.70
C HIS A 624 -12.30 14.29 14.95
N ASN A 625 -11.75 15.03 15.89
CA ASN A 625 -12.29 16.33 16.26
C ASN A 625 -11.95 17.43 15.25
N ALA A 626 -10.85 17.30 14.54
CA ALA A 626 -10.42 18.23 13.49
C ALA A 626 -11.41 18.34 12.31
N ILE A 627 -12.32 17.36 12.14
CA ILE A 627 -13.37 17.41 11.12
C ILE A 627 -14.19 18.70 11.21
N GLY A 628 -14.57 19.13 12.41
CA GLY A 628 -15.32 20.37 12.61
C GLY A 628 -16.56 20.48 11.73
N THR A 629 -16.62 21.54 10.94
CA THR A 629 -17.70 21.77 9.96
C THR A 629 -17.42 21.18 8.57
N SER A 630 -16.24 20.60 8.35
CA SER A 630 -15.84 20.01 7.06
C SER A 630 -16.76 18.88 6.60
N PRO A 631 -16.81 18.58 5.30
CA PRO A 631 -17.51 17.42 4.78
C PRO A 631 -17.01 16.12 5.45
N MET A 632 -17.91 15.21 5.75
CA MET A 632 -17.57 13.91 6.35
C MET A 632 -18.57 12.83 5.97
N TYR A 633 -18.14 11.58 6.16
CA TYR A 633 -19.02 10.42 6.03
C TYR A 633 -18.79 9.42 7.17
N ILE A 634 -19.80 8.62 7.43
CA ILE A 634 -19.73 7.37 8.18
C ILE A 634 -20.42 6.31 7.33
N MET A 635 -19.83 5.12 7.20
CA MET A 635 -20.45 4.01 6.49
C MET A 635 -20.16 2.68 7.17
N CYS A 636 -21.12 1.78 7.13
CA CYS A 636 -20.93 0.41 7.59
C CYS A 636 -21.99 -0.52 6.97
N TRP A 637 -21.77 -1.82 7.16
CA TRP A 637 -22.73 -2.85 6.87
C TRP A 637 -23.36 -3.32 8.18
N ILE A 638 -24.70 -3.38 8.21
CA ILE A 638 -25.47 -3.81 9.38
C ILE A 638 -26.43 -4.93 9.02
N LYS A 639 -26.68 -5.80 9.99
CA LYS A 639 -27.74 -6.81 9.93
C LYS A 639 -28.52 -6.73 11.27
N GLY A 640 -29.68 -6.08 11.25
CA GLY A 640 -30.47 -5.70 12.42
C GLY A 640 -31.30 -4.46 12.13
N ASN A 641 -32.30 -4.20 12.93
CA ASN A 641 -33.26 -3.12 12.72
C ASN A 641 -33.78 -2.44 14.00
N SER A 642 -33.04 -2.54 15.11
CA SER A 642 -33.39 -1.87 16.36
C SER A 642 -32.15 -1.48 17.17
N GLY A 643 -32.24 -0.42 17.94
CA GLY A 643 -31.18 0.11 18.78
C GLY A 643 -30.26 1.11 18.06
N ILE A 644 -29.14 1.42 18.66
CA ILE A 644 -28.18 2.43 18.20
C ILE A 644 -26.99 1.77 17.50
N VAL A 645 -26.76 2.13 16.24
CA VAL A 645 -25.62 1.63 15.45
C VAL A 645 -24.33 2.31 15.87
N TRP A 646 -24.34 3.64 15.99
CA TRP A 646 -23.21 4.41 16.51
C TRP A 646 -23.67 5.68 17.20
N HIS A 647 -22.86 6.18 18.13
CA HIS A 647 -23.13 7.39 18.90
C HIS A 647 -21.82 8.12 19.23
N LYS A 648 -21.80 9.42 19.01
CA LYS A 648 -20.80 10.33 19.56
C LYS A 648 -21.50 11.33 20.47
N SER A 649 -21.03 11.43 21.69
CA SER A 649 -21.66 12.27 22.71
C SER A 649 -20.64 13.02 23.54
N GLU A 650 -21.05 14.19 23.98
CA GLU A 650 -20.34 15.04 24.91
C GLU A 650 -21.30 15.54 25.99
N THR A 651 -20.86 15.62 27.23
CA THR A 651 -21.68 16.14 28.33
C THR A 651 -22.05 17.60 28.10
N GLY A 652 -23.30 17.86 27.76
CA GLY A 652 -23.86 19.19 27.65
C GLY A 652 -23.79 19.84 26.26
N GLY A 653 -23.38 19.15 25.20
CA GLY A 653 -23.23 19.73 23.87
C GLY A 653 -23.55 18.81 22.72
N LEU A 654 -22.58 18.05 22.26
CA LEU A 654 -22.66 17.21 21.08
C LEU A 654 -23.51 15.95 21.33
N ASP A 655 -24.49 15.70 20.47
CA ASP A 655 -25.20 14.43 20.36
C ASP A 655 -25.37 14.08 18.88
N CYS A 656 -24.52 13.18 18.41
CA CYS A 656 -24.57 12.68 17.05
C CYS A 656 -24.77 11.18 17.06
N ARG A 657 -25.84 10.70 16.39
CA ARG A 657 -26.17 9.28 16.46
C ARG A 657 -26.92 8.75 15.24
N SER A 658 -26.84 7.45 15.11
CA SER A 658 -27.70 6.67 14.25
C SER A 658 -28.44 5.63 15.07
N GLU A 659 -29.74 5.68 15.04
CA GLU A 659 -30.64 4.80 15.81
C GLU A 659 -31.85 4.39 14.99
N PHE A 660 -32.49 3.30 15.38
CA PHE A 660 -33.75 2.85 14.79
C PHE A 660 -34.98 3.38 15.58
N ASN A 661 -36.05 3.68 14.84
CA ASN A 661 -37.38 3.89 15.44
C ASN A 661 -38.19 2.58 15.47
N GLY A 662 -39.40 2.66 16.02
CA GLY A 662 -40.33 1.51 16.09
C GLY A 662 -40.84 1.00 14.73
N ASP A 663 -40.58 1.74 13.64
CA ASP A 663 -40.97 1.40 12.27
C ASP A 663 -39.83 0.78 11.45
N ASN A 664 -38.71 0.40 12.09
CA ASN A 664 -37.50 -0.13 11.45
C ASN A 664 -36.85 0.86 10.48
N GLN A 665 -37.01 2.15 10.68
CA GLN A 665 -36.34 3.19 9.93
C GLN A 665 -35.10 3.67 10.70
N ILE A 666 -33.99 3.87 10.00
CA ILE A 666 -32.74 4.33 10.60
C ILE A 666 -32.65 5.85 10.57
N ARG A 667 -32.21 6.44 11.67
CA ARG A 667 -32.07 7.87 11.85
C ARG A 667 -30.66 8.37 11.55
N PHE A 668 -30.60 9.54 10.95
CA PHE A 668 -29.44 10.43 11.04
C PHE A 668 -29.78 11.58 11.97
N ALA A 669 -29.03 11.75 13.04
CA ALA A 669 -29.16 12.89 13.94
C ALA A 669 -27.79 13.47 14.27
N MET A 670 -27.72 14.79 14.25
CA MET A 670 -26.53 15.54 14.64
C MET A 670 -26.97 16.84 15.30
N THR A 671 -26.53 17.05 16.54
CA THR A 671 -26.82 18.23 17.33
C THR A 671 -25.52 18.78 17.91
N ASN A 672 -25.05 19.87 17.38
CA ASN A 672 -23.99 20.72 17.91
C ASN A 672 -23.96 22.02 17.10
N ASN A 673 -24.31 23.14 17.70
CA ASN A 673 -24.55 24.47 17.10
C ASN A 673 -25.70 24.49 16.08
N GLY A 674 -25.73 23.58 15.12
CA GLY A 674 -26.85 23.26 14.23
C GLY A 674 -27.48 21.94 14.62
N SER A 675 -28.76 21.74 14.33
CA SER A 675 -29.46 20.49 14.59
C SER A 675 -30.14 19.99 13.33
N ILE A 676 -29.88 18.73 12.99
CA ILE A 676 -30.58 18.01 11.93
C ILE A 676 -31.00 16.63 12.46
N SER A 677 -32.18 16.19 12.06
CA SER A 677 -32.66 14.87 12.40
C SER A 677 -33.69 14.42 11.37
N PHE A 678 -33.51 13.29 10.78
CA PHE A 678 -34.46 12.64 9.88
C PHE A 678 -34.28 11.13 9.88
N TYR A 679 -35.33 10.41 9.50
CA TYR A 679 -35.32 8.95 9.35
C TYR A 679 -35.24 8.55 7.89
N SER A 680 -34.78 7.33 7.63
CA SER A 680 -34.84 6.75 6.30
C SER A 680 -36.28 6.65 5.79
N ASN A 681 -36.46 6.80 4.47
CA ASN A 681 -37.76 6.50 3.85
C ASN A 681 -37.98 4.98 3.79
N ARG A 682 -36.90 4.22 3.53
CA ARG A 682 -36.96 2.75 3.54
C ARG A 682 -36.98 2.21 4.98
N LYS A 683 -37.71 1.10 5.16
CA LYS A 683 -37.60 0.24 6.33
C LYS A 683 -36.47 -0.76 6.09
N ILE A 684 -35.65 -0.97 7.10
CA ILE A 684 -34.54 -1.92 7.04
C ILE A 684 -35.02 -3.29 7.55
N GLU A 685 -34.77 -4.32 6.75
CA GLU A 685 -35.06 -5.70 7.11
C GLU A 685 -33.95 -6.21 8.04
N GLY A 686 -34.31 -6.66 9.24
CA GLY A 686 -33.34 -7.02 10.27
C GLY A 686 -32.57 -8.32 10.01
N ASP A 687 -32.98 -9.12 9.04
CA ASP A 687 -32.39 -10.43 8.68
C ASP A 687 -31.41 -10.37 7.49
N LYS A 688 -31.29 -9.20 6.84
CA LYS A 688 -30.44 -8.99 5.68
C LYS A 688 -29.30 -8.00 5.97
N TRP A 689 -28.15 -8.21 5.35
CA TRP A 689 -27.08 -7.24 5.33
C TRP A 689 -27.49 -6.02 4.50
N THR A 690 -27.35 -4.85 5.11
CA THR A 690 -27.70 -3.56 4.53
C THR A 690 -26.50 -2.62 4.64
N HIS A 691 -26.12 -2.01 3.55
CA HIS A 691 -25.09 -0.96 3.53
C HIS A 691 -25.72 0.38 3.86
N VAL A 692 -25.25 1.04 4.89
CA VAL A 692 -25.76 2.35 5.32
C VAL A 692 -24.64 3.37 5.31
N VAL A 693 -24.91 4.53 4.70
CA VAL A 693 -23.97 5.64 4.62
C VAL A 693 -24.63 6.93 5.05
N TRP A 694 -24.03 7.57 6.03
CA TRP A 694 -24.37 8.91 6.48
C TRP A 694 -23.32 9.88 5.92
N VAL A 695 -23.77 10.94 5.23
CA VAL A 695 -22.90 11.95 4.63
C VAL A 695 -23.31 13.33 5.12
N LYS A 696 -22.33 14.09 5.54
CA LYS A 696 -22.43 15.53 5.77
C LYS A 696 -21.63 16.22 4.66
N PRO A 697 -22.25 16.53 3.50
CA PRO A 697 -21.51 17.07 2.34
C PRO A 697 -21.05 18.52 2.52
N ASN A 698 -21.62 19.22 3.47
CA ASN A 698 -21.25 20.55 3.92
C ASN A 698 -21.74 20.79 5.35
N ALA A 699 -21.46 21.96 5.90
CA ALA A 699 -21.81 22.29 7.29
C ALA A 699 -23.33 22.25 7.60
N ARG A 700 -24.21 22.26 6.61
CA ARG A 700 -25.66 22.42 6.83
C ARG A 700 -26.54 21.31 6.25
N THR A 701 -25.97 20.36 5.59
CA THR A 701 -26.74 19.31 4.91
C THR A 701 -26.35 17.93 5.47
N GLY A 702 -27.35 17.10 5.74
CA GLY A 702 -27.18 15.68 6.02
C GLY A 702 -27.86 14.83 4.95
N GLN A 703 -27.26 13.71 4.59
CA GLN A 703 -27.76 12.76 3.60
C GLN A 703 -27.62 11.33 4.11
N LEU A 704 -28.56 10.49 3.74
CA LEU A 704 -28.59 9.07 4.06
C LEU A 704 -28.71 8.26 2.78
N PHE A 705 -27.84 7.25 2.66
CA PHE A 705 -27.87 6.30 1.55
C PHE A 705 -28.05 4.90 2.12
N ILE A 706 -28.85 4.09 1.44
CA ILE A 706 -29.10 2.69 1.76
C ILE A 706 -28.85 1.84 0.52
N ASP A 707 -28.02 0.81 0.65
CA ASP A 707 -27.65 -0.10 -0.44
C ASP A 707 -27.17 0.62 -1.71
N GLY A 708 -26.32 1.63 -1.52
CA GLY A 708 -25.74 2.39 -2.62
C GLY A 708 -26.64 3.47 -3.21
N GLU A 709 -27.89 3.64 -2.75
CA GLU A 709 -28.87 4.59 -3.29
C GLU A 709 -29.20 5.68 -2.27
N PHE A 710 -29.36 6.91 -2.75
CA PHE A 710 -29.86 8.01 -1.92
C PHE A 710 -31.26 7.66 -1.39
N ASP A 711 -31.45 7.80 -0.08
CA ASP A 711 -32.74 7.49 0.55
C ASP A 711 -33.42 8.73 1.11
N ASN A 712 -32.75 9.51 1.94
CA ASN A 712 -33.34 10.74 2.51
C ASN A 712 -32.23 11.76 2.84
N GLY A 713 -32.63 13.00 3.12
CA GLY A 713 -31.73 14.07 3.52
C GLY A 713 -32.45 15.27 4.08
N GLY A 714 -31.69 16.16 4.70
CA GLY A 714 -32.22 17.38 5.27
C GLY A 714 -31.19 18.50 5.33
N THR A 715 -31.64 19.68 5.61
CA THR A 715 -30.81 20.88 5.82
C THR A 715 -31.15 21.55 7.13
N THR A 716 -30.16 22.24 7.72
CA THR A 716 -30.32 23.04 8.94
C THR A 716 -29.95 24.50 8.69
N GLY A 717 -30.51 25.42 9.51
CA GLY A 717 -30.21 26.86 9.42
C GLY A 717 -28.84 27.26 9.98
N SER A 718 -28.22 26.42 10.79
CA SER A 718 -26.93 26.68 11.46
C SER A 718 -25.92 25.59 11.14
N ASP A 719 -24.63 25.89 11.23
CA ASP A 719 -23.59 24.98 10.90
C ASP A 719 -23.47 23.85 11.91
N MET A 720 -23.52 22.62 11.42
CA MET A 720 -23.28 21.40 12.20
C MET A 720 -21.76 21.22 12.41
N ASN A 721 -21.35 21.11 13.62
CA ASN A 721 -19.95 20.94 13.99
C ASN A 721 -19.73 19.54 14.63
N TRP A 722 -18.83 18.76 14.07
CA TRP A 722 -18.45 17.45 14.60
C TRP A 722 -17.47 17.54 15.78
N SER A 723 -16.81 18.68 15.97
CA SER A 723 -15.86 18.89 17.06
C SER A 723 -16.55 18.82 18.43
N ALA A 724 -15.85 18.23 19.36
CA ALA A 724 -16.29 18.04 20.74
C ALA A 724 -15.12 18.36 21.68
N ASN A 725 -15.37 18.46 22.98
CA ASN A 725 -14.34 18.62 23.99
C ASN A 725 -13.74 17.26 24.41
N SER A 726 -12.71 17.28 25.23
CA SER A 726 -12.00 16.09 25.73
C SER A 726 -12.86 15.13 26.57
N SER A 727 -14.07 15.51 26.95
CA SER A 727 -15.02 14.60 27.61
C SER A 727 -15.83 13.74 26.65
N SER A 728 -15.71 13.95 25.33
CA SER A 728 -16.50 13.22 24.35
C SER A 728 -16.07 11.76 24.24
N ARG A 729 -17.04 10.91 23.90
CA ARG A 729 -16.86 9.49 23.63
C ARG A 729 -17.51 9.12 22.32
N PHE A 730 -16.94 8.15 21.65
CA PHE A 730 -17.51 7.53 20.47
C PHE A 730 -17.78 6.06 20.75
N ALA A 731 -18.97 5.57 20.41
CA ALA A 731 -19.36 4.18 20.61
C ALA A 731 -20.01 3.59 19.36
N ILE A 732 -19.84 2.28 19.17
CA ILE A 732 -20.51 1.48 18.15
C ILE A 732 -21.29 0.38 18.85
N GLY A 733 -22.58 0.26 18.50
CA GLY A 733 -23.49 -0.74 19.06
C GLY A 733 -24.22 -0.31 20.31
N GLN A 734 -23.95 0.88 20.87
CA GLN A 734 -24.58 1.41 22.08
C GLN A 734 -24.42 2.93 22.18
N ARG A 735 -25.08 3.55 23.15
CA ARG A 735 -24.86 4.95 23.53
C ARG A 735 -23.49 5.17 24.17
N ALA A 736 -22.86 6.25 23.77
CA ALA A 736 -21.56 6.65 24.30
C ALA A 736 -21.63 7.30 25.71
N ASP A 737 -22.80 7.85 26.08
CA ASP A 737 -23.01 8.57 27.33
C ASP A 737 -23.45 7.67 28.51
N GLY A 738 -23.66 6.37 28.25
CA GLY A 738 -24.14 5.42 29.26
C GLY A 738 -25.58 5.61 29.75
N ALA A 739 -26.33 6.51 29.11
CA ALA A 739 -27.71 6.80 29.46
C ALA A 739 -28.67 5.79 28.75
N GLY A 740 -29.14 4.80 29.50
CA GLY A 740 -30.13 3.85 28.99
C GLY A 740 -29.54 2.62 28.29
N ASN A 741 -30.37 1.63 28.04
CA ASN A 741 -30.02 0.41 27.31
C ASN A 741 -30.67 0.45 25.91
N GLU A 742 -29.99 1.10 24.96
CA GLU A 742 -30.43 1.22 23.58
C GLU A 742 -29.46 0.48 22.63
N ALA A 743 -28.94 -0.66 23.10
CA ALA A 743 -27.98 -1.45 22.34
C ALA A 743 -28.54 -1.91 21.00
N PHE A 744 -27.69 -1.93 20.00
CA PHE A 744 -28.03 -2.42 18.68
C PHE A 744 -28.31 -3.93 18.74
N ASN A 745 -29.49 -4.31 18.33
CA ASN A 745 -29.86 -5.72 18.22
C ASN A 745 -29.52 -6.22 16.80
N GLY A 746 -28.27 -6.58 16.60
CA GLY A 746 -27.81 -7.01 15.28
C GLY A 746 -26.31 -7.21 15.20
N ALA A 747 -25.79 -7.26 13.99
CA ALA A 747 -24.37 -7.38 13.68
C ALA A 747 -23.87 -6.20 12.83
N ILE A 748 -22.62 -5.78 13.05
CA ILE A 748 -21.97 -4.67 12.36
C ILE A 748 -20.61 -5.14 11.83
N THR A 749 -20.26 -4.70 10.61
CA THR A 749 -18.93 -4.90 10.01
C THR A 749 -18.56 -3.75 9.08
N LEU A 750 -17.29 -3.66 8.68
CA LEU A 750 -16.74 -2.64 7.78
C LEU A 750 -17.14 -1.20 8.18
N PHE A 751 -16.95 -0.88 9.46
CA PHE A 751 -17.24 0.46 9.96
C PHE A 751 -16.15 1.44 9.56
N LYS A 752 -16.52 2.48 8.81
CA LYS A 752 -15.60 3.47 8.24
C LYS A 752 -16.09 4.89 8.50
N MET A 753 -15.15 5.79 8.79
CA MET A 753 -15.40 7.22 8.95
C MET A 753 -14.25 8.01 8.30
N GLY A 754 -14.56 9.12 7.66
CA GLY A 754 -13.52 9.97 7.06
C GLY A 754 -14.03 11.36 6.71
N GLU A 755 -13.07 12.23 6.40
CA GLU A 755 -13.35 13.51 5.78
C GLU A 755 -13.64 13.31 4.29
N GLY A 756 -14.63 14.08 3.79
CA GLY A 756 -15.07 14.03 2.41
C GLY A 756 -16.55 13.76 2.28
N ALA A 757 -17.04 14.02 1.09
CA ALA A 757 -18.42 13.74 0.72
C ALA A 757 -18.42 12.83 -0.52
N PRO A 758 -18.47 11.50 -0.35
CA PRO A 758 -18.58 10.60 -1.47
C PRO A 758 -19.85 10.91 -2.28
N SER A 759 -19.71 10.94 -3.60
CA SER A 759 -20.86 11.13 -4.49
C SER A 759 -21.77 9.90 -4.45
N ALA A 760 -23.01 10.05 -4.89
CA ALA A 760 -23.93 8.92 -5.02
C ALA A 760 -23.35 7.80 -5.93
N ALA A 761 -22.57 8.17 -6.93
CA ALA A 761 -21.89 7.21 -7.80
C ALA A 761 -20.77 6.46 -7.08
N ASP A 762 -19.96 7.15 -6.27
CA ASP A 762 -18.91 6.51 -5.45
C ASP A 762 -19.52 5.56 -4.43
N ILE A 763 -20.58 5.98 -3.74
CA ILE A 763 -21.28 5.15 -2.74
C ILE A 763 -21.87 3.90 -3.42
N ARG A 764 -22.47 4.06 -4.59
CA ARG A 764 -23.02 2.94 -5.36
C ARG A 764 -21.93 1.96 -5.77
N GLN A 765 -20.76 2.47 -6.18
CA GLN A 765 -19.65 1.62 -6.54
C GLN A 765 -19.08 0.87 -5.33
N ILE A 766 -18.87 1.55 -4.20
CA ILE A 766 -18.43 0.94 -2.94
C ILE A 766 -19.41 -0.17 -2.54
N TYR A 767 -20.71 0.11 -2.55
CA TYR A 767 -21.73 -0.91 -2.27
C TYR A 767 -21.63 -2.14 -3.17
N LYS A 768 -21.49 -1.93 -4.48
CA LYS A 768 -21.40 -3.04 -5.45
C LYS A 768 -20.17 -3.92 -5.22
N ASP A 769 -19.04 -3.29 -4.98
CA ASP A 769 -17.77 -3.97 -4.78
C ASP A 769 -17.76 -4.73 -3.45
N GLU A 770 -18.18 -4.08 -2.36
CA GLU A 770 -18.21 -4.69 -1.03
C GLU A 770 -19.30 -5.75 -0.86
N LYS A 771 -20.44 -5.61 -1.54
CA LYS A 771 -21.51 -6.63 -1.51
C LYS A 771 -21.01 -8.02 -1.85
N ARG A 772 -19.95 -8.12 -2.65
CA ARG A 772 -19.31 -9.39 -3.04
C ARG A 772 -18.65 -10.11 -1.85
N LEU A 773 -18.34 -9.41 -0.76
CA LEU A 773 -17.82 -9.98 0.48
C LEU A 773 -18.89 -10.76 1.28
N PHE A 774 -20.16 -10.53 1.00
CA PHE A 774 -21.31 -11.14 1.68
C PHE A 774 -21.91 -12.31 0.90
N VAL A 775 -21.18 -12.86 -0.06
CA VAL A 775 -21.57 -14.08 -0.80
C VAL A 775 -20.89 -15.29 -0.13
N PRO A 776 -21.61 -16.39 0.11
CA PRO A 776 -21.03 -17.57 0.75
C PRO A 776 -19.68 -18.00 0.13
N GLY A 777 -18.68 -18.20 0.99
CA GLY A 777 -17.33 -18.55 0.59
C GLY A 777 -16.47 -17.38 0.09
N ALA A 778 -16.90 -16.14 0.26
CA ALA A 778 -16.09 -14.98 -0.13
C ALA A 778 -14.81 -14.86 0.73
N LEU A 779 -13.69 -14.65 0.04
CA LEU A 779 -12.36 -14.52 0.62
C LEU A 779 -11.86 -13.10 0.39
N MET A 780 -11.11 -12.51 1.35
CA MET A 780 -10.72 -11.11 1.27
C MET A 780 -9.29 -10.79 1.70
N SER A 781 -8.64 -11.68 2.45
CA SER A 781 -7.30 -11.42 2.98
C SER A 781 -6.21 -11.99 2.08
N LEU A 782 -4.95 -11.60 2.30
CA LEU A 782 -3.80 -12.30 1.71
C LEU A 782 -3.82 -13.75 2.15
N GLY A 783 -3.62 -14.69 1.22
CA GLY A 783 -3.60 -16.11 1.53
C GLY A 783 -2.35 -16.51 2.33
N GLY A 784 -2.50 -17.54 3.17
CA GLY A 784 -1.43 -18.11 3.98
C GLY A 784 -1.08 -17.29 5.23
N ASP A 785 -0.04 -17.71 5.95
CA ASP A 785 0.38 -17.08 7.22
C ASP A 785 1.39 -15.94 7.06
N SER A 786 1.71 -15.57 5.82
CA SER A 786 2.73 -14.55 5.56
C SER A 786 2.13 -13.16 5.40
N GLY A 787 2.81 -12.20 6.00
CA GLY A 787 2.50 -10.79 5.80
C GLY A 787 3.48 -10.06 4.86
N HIS A 788 4.53 -10.73 4.36
CA HIS A 788 5.56 -10.05 3.57
C HIS A 788 5.28 -10.16 2.08
N VAL A 789 4.72 -9.12 1.50
CA VAL A 789 4.62 -8.98 0.05
C VAL A 789 6.03 -8.77 -0.52
N LYS A 790 6.35 -9.44 -1.61
CA LYS A 790 7.65 -9.37 -2.30
C LYS A 790 7.56 -8.74 -3.67
N ALA A 791 6.51 -9.04 -4.39
CA ALA A 791 6.29 -8.53 -5.73
C ALA A 791 4.80 -8.57 -6.07
N MET A 792 4.40 -7.76 -7.05
CA MET A 792 3.03 -7.73 -7.56
C MET A 792 3.05 -7.51 -9.07
N ASP A 793 2.06 -8.07 -9.74
CA ASP A 793 1.77 -7.76 -11.13
C ASP A 793 0.27 -7.91 -11.41
N TYR A 794 -0.20 -7.28 -12.48
CA TYR A 794 -1.60 -7.28 -12.88
C TYR A 794 -1.78 -7.87 -14.27
N ASP A 795 -2.55 -8.93 -14.34
CA ASP A 795 -2.90 -9.54 -15.61
C ASP A 795 -4.11 -8.85 -16.25
N HIS A 796 -3.87 -8.02 -17.24
CA HIS A 796 -4.89 -7.31 -18.01
C HIS A 796 -5.83 -8.23 -18.81
N SER A 797 -5.51 -9.49 -18.97
CA SER A 797 -6.36 -10.47 -19.69
C SER A 797 -7.42 -11.10 -18.80
N THR A 798 -7.09 -11.27 -17.52
CA THR A 798 -7.97 -11.87 -16.51
C THR A 798 -8.56 -10.86 -15.55
N ASP A 799 -8.11 -9.61 -15.60
CA ASP A 799 -8.42 -8.53 -14.64
C ASP A 799 -8.07 -8.91 -13.19
N LEU A 800 -6.96 -9.67 -13.00
CA LEU A 800 -6.51 -10.11 -11.67
C LEU A 800 -5.21 -9.42 -11.23
N LEU A 801 -5.20 -8.93 -10.00
CA LEU A 801 -4.00 -8.51 -9.29
C LEU A 801 -3.34 -9.72 -8.62
N HIS A 802 -2.12 -10.04 -9.00
CA HIS A 802 -1.32 -11.11 -8.40
C HIS A 802 -0.33 -10.54 -7.39
N VAL A 803 -0.43 -11.01 -6.16
CA VAL A 803 0.40 -10.57 -5.03
C VAL A 803 1.25 -11.74 -4.57
N GLY A 804 2.55 -11.63 -4.77
CA GLY A 804 3.54 -12.61 -4.33
C GLY A 804 4.04 -12.31 -2.92
N THR A 805 4.03 -13.30 -2.05
CA THR A 805 4.54 -13.23 -0.68
C THR A 805 5.64 -14.28 -0.46
N ASN A 806 6.31 -14.21 0.68
CA ASN A 806 7.35 -15.19 1.06
C ASN A 806 6.81 -16.63 1.26
N ILE A 807 5.52 -16.89 1.12
CA ILE A 807 4.95 -18.24 1.23
C ILE A 807 3.98 -18.61 0.10
N GLY A 808 3.52 -17.66 -0.70
CA GLY A 808 2.56 -17.96 -1.76
C GLY A 808 2.21 -16.78 -2.64
N THR A 809 1.35 -17.05 -3.59
CA THR A 809 0.77 -16.07 -4.51
C THR A 809 -0.73 -15.99 -4.31
N THR A 810 -1.25 -14.79 -4.15
CA THR A 810 -2.68 -14.50 -4.02
C THR A 810 -3.16 -13.72 -5.23
N ALA A 811 -4.28 -14.12 -5.82
CA ALA A 811 -4.92 -13.38 -6.90
C ALA A 811 -6.19 -12.69 -6.40
N PHE A 812 -6.33 -11.41 -6.71
CA PHE A 812 -7.47 -10.57 -6.35
C PHE A 812 -8.22 -10.04 -7.58
N ASP A 813 -9.54 -10.03 -7.47
CA ASP A 813 -10.45 -9.29 -8.35
C ASP A 813 -11.04 -8.13 -7.52
N GLY A 814 -10.46 -6.95 -7.65
CA GLY A 814 -10.68 -5.85 -6.72
C GLY A 814 -10.25 -6.22 -5.30
N ILE A 815 -11.20 -6.23 -4.36
CA ILE A 815 -10.96 -6.59 -2.95
C ILE A 815 -11.30 -8.05 -2.63
N ILE A 816 -11.62 -8.86 -3.63
CA ILE A 816 -12.02 -10.26 -3.46
C ILE A 816 -10.87 -11.18 -3.86
N ARG A 817 -10.41 -12.00 -2.93
CA ARG A 817 -9.46 -13.07 -3.24
C ARG A 817 -10.10 -14.16 -4.08
N LYS A 818 -9.55 -14.44 -5.24
CA LYS A 818 -9.98 -15.49 -6.16
C LYS A 818 -9.26 -16.80 -5.95
N SER A 819 -7.96 -16.73 -5.67
CA SER A 819 -7.14 -17.90 -5.44
C SER A 819 -5.96 -17.60 -4.52
N TYR A 820 -5.43 -18.65 -3.93
CA TYR A 820 -4.15 -18.68 -3.26
C TYR A 820 -3.40 -19.95 -3.68
N GLU A 821 -2.14 -19.78 -4.01
CA GLU A 821 -1.24 -20.88 -4.33
C GLU A 821 -0.01 -20.82 -3.43
N ALA A 822 0.31 -21.92 -2.74
CA ALA A 822 1.51 -22.01 -1.92
C ALA A 822 2.76 -22.03 -2.81
N GLY A 823 3.86 -21.50 -2.29
CA GLY A 823 5.15 -21.42 -2.98
C GLY A 823 5.68 -19.98 -2.92
N ALA A 824 6.78 -19.80 -2.21
CA ALA A 824 7.37 -18.49 -1.95
C ALA A 824 7.66 -17.72 -3.24
N VAL A 825 7.39 -16.42 -3.20
CA VAL A 825 7.94 -15.45 -4.14
C VAL A 825 9.08 -14.74 -3.43
N THR A 826 10.27 -14.79 -3.97
CA THR A 826 11.45 -14.23 -3.34
C THR A 826 11.79 -12.85 -3.88
N LYS A 827 11.54 -12.59 -5.18
CA LYS A 827 11.97 -11.36 -5.84
C LYS A 827 11.01 -10.78 -6.86
N SER A 828 10.40 -11.61 -7.69
CA SER A 828 9.66 -11.15 -8.86
C SER A 828 8.44 -12.03 -9.14
N ILE A 829 7.40 -11.40 -9.63
CA ILE A 829 6.21 -12.03 -10.20
C ILE A 829 5.83 -11.25 -11.46
N SER A 830 5.37 -11.95 -12.47
CA SER A 830 4.75 -11.33 -13.64
C SER A 830 3.58 -12.15 -14.13
N ALA A 831 2.53 -11.47 -14.59
CA ALA A 831 1.27 -12.08 -14.96
C ALA A 831 0.72 -11.49 -16.27
N ALA A 832 0.49 -12.34 -17.24
CA ALA A 832 -0.20 -11.98 -18.49
C ALA A 832 -0.81 -13.23 -19.15
N ALA A 833 -1.85 -13.04 -19.94
CA ALA A 833 -2.53 -14.11 -20.69
C ALA A 833 -2.99 -15.30 -19.82
N GLY A 834 -3.28 -15.08 -18.53
CA GLY A 834 -3.61 -16.14 -17.58
C GLY A 834 -2.40 -16.95 -17.10
N ILE A 835 -1.19 -16.57 -17.46
CA ILE A 835 0.07 -17.19 -17.01
C ILE A 835 0.66 -16.33 -15.90
N VAL A 836 1.13 -16.99 -14.83
CA VAL A 836 1.86 -16.33 -13.75
C VAL A 836 3.24 -16.96 -13.63
N ALA A 837 4.26 -16.16 -13.85
CA ALA A 837 5.65 -16.54 -13.63
C ALA A 837 6.15 -15.89 -12.32
N LYS A 838 6.85 -16.66 -11.49
CA LYS A 838 7.35 -16.18 -10.19
C LYS A 838 8.73 -16.76 -9.87
N VAL A 839 9.50 -15.99 -9.13
CA VAL A 839 10.82 -16.36 -8.62
C VAL A 839 10.94 -16.05 -7.14
#